data_f632fe1e9e1dcb9f3720693d9d54882b
#
_entry.id   f632fe1e9e1dcb9f3720693d9d54882b
#
_cell.length_a   1.000
_cell.length_b   1.000
_cell.length_c   1.000
_cell.angle_alpha   90.00
_cell.angle_beta   90.00
_cell.angle_gamma   90.00
#
_symmetry.space_group_name_H-M   'P 1'
#
loop_
_entity.id
_entity.type
_entity.pdbx_description
1 polymer ?
#
loop_
_entity_poly.entity_id
_entity_poly.type
_entity_poly.pdbx_seq_one_letter_code
_entity_poly.pdbx_strand_id
1 'polypeptide(L)'
;MVFFNKYLSEAVRDSGVMACPIVAPEMYTINDFFHEVCEVRPVERVRLLIELYECYKNCNPKEESLDEFIFWGDVILGDFNDVDKYLVDPKQLFANISDLKRIQDTFSYLTDTQRKAIEAFVSHFSDVSGRLTVNLDTNDPDVKGKFLMIWNMLYDLYESFNARLKKMGMAYEGMVYRELAESIKEKPVADVIGKVWDEDITFVFVGLNALNECEKSLLRKLRDSNRAEFCWDYSGELISDPKNRSSLFMKKNVEEFPQAAKWDLDGLTIPQINVVSVPSSSGQAKRLPDVLSQNMEDCAIVLPDETLLPSVLNSIPDQIEDINVTMGLPMTGSILYSMMSDIAAIQLHAVFRKGEWYFYHKQVWDLFANDLFRKAADEKTLETVSRIKSEASYYISQKELSGSPLLESVFCPVLKDAKTASISQIKDFGEYLKKIIAVVASSVTADAGLDLEMEYAKEYYKCLNVLQQMDIEILPVTYVRLLSQLLGSVSVPFKGEPLKGLQVMGPLETRALDFRNVIILSANEGVFPRRNVSSSFIPPELRKGFELPTYEYQDAVWAYYFYRLISRAETVWMFTDSRTEGLRSGEESRYIKQLEYHFNLPLNRYVVRFDKMKTAQVEDIVKTEEDVEKIKSTVLSATTLQNYLACPAKFYYGTVKELKAEEEVAESLDYGMFGTVYHETMRSLYTSETAMGEDFFFDHKGENEKALSDCLKLITREYIQSWLTREDDIRRKVKSLIIRELNLMEVSGRNLVVTDVILRYVMKTLQRNLELLHAEGVDSFEVLGREVRVQGEFKGQRFKGFIDRLDSFHPGQVRVVDYKTGKVLDDDENITDDNAKDIAETIFAVDVKDRPKIALQFYIYDMLVGNHPLAKGRQLFNCVYSPSRLFKEPPLTMPRNEVFFNAVSDHLEQTLEEMYSLEVPFRRTSDEKVCEYCDFKMICGR
;
A
#
# COMPACT_ATOMS: atom_id res chain seq x y z
N MET A 1 -10.06 28.19 -19.95
CA MET A 1 -10.32 29.62 -20.19
C MET A 1 -9.14 30.32 -20.83
N VAL A 2 -7.97 30.42 -20.19
CA VAL A 2 -6.78 31.09 -20.78
C VAL A 2 -6.39 30.46 -22.12
N PHE A 3 -6.41 29.13 -22.24
CA PHE A 3 -6.18 28.41 -23.49
C PHE A 3 -7.16 28.78 -24.60
N PHE A 4 -8.44 28.73 -24.28
CA PHE A 4 -9.48 29.04 -25.27
C PHE A 4 -9.40 30.50 -25.73
N ASN A 5 -9.10 31.43 -24.82
CA ASN A 5 -8.92 32.84 -25.16
C ASN A 5 -7.72 33.04 -26.12
N LYS A 6 -6.58 32.40 -25.86
CA LYS A 6 -5.41 32.45 -26.72
C LYS A 6 -5.70 31.85 -28.09
N TYR A 7 -6.31 30.65 -28.12
CA TYR A 7 -6.70 29.98 -29.37
C TYR A 7 -7.67 30.82 -30.19
N LEU A 8 -8.69 31.39 -29.54
CA LEU A 8 -9.62 32.30 -30.23
C LEU A 8 -8.92 33.53 -30.79
N SER A 9 -8.02 34.13 -30.02
CA SER A 9 -7.24 35.30 -30.45
C SER A 9 -6.33 35.01 -31.63
N GLU A 10 -5.70 33.83 -31.67
CA GLU A 10 -4.88 33.37 -32.77
C GLU A 10 -5.72 33.06 -34.01
N ALA A 11 -6.83 32.31 -33.84
CA ALA A 11 -7.74 32.00 -34.94
C ALA A 11 -8.36 33.25 -35.60
N VAL A 12 -8.71 34.24 -34.78
CA VAL A 12 -9.21 35.55 -35.29
C VAL A 12 -8.10 36.31 -36.03
N ARG A 13 -6.87 36.32 -35.56
CA ARG A 13 -5.73 36.93 -36.22
C ARG A 13 -5.44 36.28 -37.58
N ASP A 14 -5.39 34.96 -37.59
CA ASP A 14 -5.03 34.17 -38.78
C ASP A 14 -6.13 34.20 -39.84
N SER A 15 -7.39 34.44 -39.49
CA SER A 15 -8.51 34.58 -40.43
C SER A 15 -8.42 35.82 -41.31
N GLY A 16 -7.54 36.78 -41.03
CA GLY A 16 -7.40 38.01 -41.78
C GLY A 16 -8.61 38.94 -41.74
N VAL A 17 -9.60 38.64 -40.89
CA VAL A 17 -10.86 39.44 -40.80
C VAL A 17 -10.65 40.79 -40.11
N MET A 18 -9.45 40.98 -39.49
CA MET A 18 -9.24 42.15 -38.63
C MET A 18 -8.26 43.17 -39.17
N ALA A 19 -8.81 44.32 -39.52
CA ALA A 19 -8.05 45.55 -39.77
C ALA A 19 -7.89 46.43 -38.52
N CYS A 20 -8.55 46.13 -37.38
CA CYS A 20 -8.57 46.93 -36.16
C CYS A 20 -8.40 46.08 -34.93
N PRO A 21 -7.76 46.60 -33.85
CA PRO A 21 -7.73 45.90 -32.55
C PRO A 21 -9.14 45.70 -32.00
N ILE A 22 -9.44 44.47 -31.54
CA ILE A 22 -10.72 44.15 -30.87
C ILE A 22 -10.41 43.85 -29.41
N VAL A 23 -11.31 44.27 -28.53
CA VAL A 23 -11.31 43.87 -27.12
C VAL A 23 -11.77 42.42 -27.07
N ALA A 24 -10.98 41.53 -26.45
CA ALA A 24 -11.38 40.14 -26.27
C ALA A 24 -12.68 40.04 -25.47
N PRO A 25 -13.60 39.12 -25.80
CA PRO A 25 -14.79 38.93 -24.98
C PRO A 25 -14.41 38.48 -23.57
N GLU A 26 -15.17 38.87 -22.57
CA GLU A 26 -15.05 38.32 -21.22
C GLU A 26 -15.46 36.85 -21.22
N MET A 27 -14.70 36.04 -20.51
CA MET A 27 -14.92 34.59 -20.46
C MET A 27 -15.15 34.10 -19.05
N TYR A 28 -16.22 33.35 -18.87
CA TYR A 28 -16.61 32.75 -17.60
C TYR A 28 -16.78 31.25 -17.76
N THR A 29 -16.47 30.46 -16.73
CA THR A 29 -17.02 29.11 -16.63
C THR A 29 -18.49 29.22 -16.25
N ILE A 30 -19.26 28.15 -16.48
CA ILE A 30 -20.67 28.16 -16.05
C ILE A 30 -20.80 28.34 -14.54
N ASN A 31 -19.85 27.78 -13.75
CA ASN A 31 -19.79 27.97 -12.30
C ASN A 31 -19.50 29.43 -11.93
N ASP A 32 -18.53 30.07 -12.58
CA ASP A 32 -18.23 31.50 -12.34
C ASP A 32 -19.45 32.35 -12.63
N PHE A 33 -20.20 32.03 -13.68
CA PHE A 33 -21.44 32.73 -14.00
C PHE A 33 -22.44 32.65 -12.84
N PHE A 34 -22.69 31.48 -12.28
CA PHE A 34 -23.57 31.30 -11.14
C PHE A 34 -23.07 32.05 -9.90
N HIS A 35 -21.76 32.05 -9.66
CA HIS A 35 -21.14 32.70 -8.51
C HIS A 35 -21.12 34.23 -8.61
N GLU A 36 -21.05 34.80 -9.83
CA GLU A 36 -21.12 36.25 -10.01
C GLU A 36 -22.52 36.82 -9.79
N VAL A 37 -23.55 36.07 -10.13
CA VAL A 37 -24.93 36.52 -9.96
C VAL A 37 -25.43 36.33 -8.53
N CYS A 38 -24.98 35.28 -7.85
CA CYS A 38 -25.44 34.97 -6.49
C CYS A 38 -24.61 35.72 -5.41
N GLU A 39 -25.29 36.27 -4.42
CA GLU A 39 -24.68 36.98 -3.29
C GLU A 39 -23.99 36.01 -2.31
N VAL A 40 -24.47 34.74 -2.28
CA VAL A 40 -23.93 33.70 -1.39
C VAL A 40 -22.92 32.84 -2.15
N ARG A 41 -21.74 32.66 -1.53
CA ARG A 41 -20.67 31.84 -2.13
C ARG A 41 -20.59 30.48 -1.46
N PRO A 42 -20.26 29.42 -2.24
CA PRO A 42 -20.04 28.11 -1.68
C PRO A 42 -18.82 28.13 -0.75
N VAL A 43 -18.92 27.41 0.36
CA VAL A 43 -17.84 27.22 1.32
C VAL A 43 -17.23 25.83 1.18
N GLU A 44 -16.06 25.66 1.79
CA GLU A 44 -15.31 24.42 1.73
C GLU A 44 -16.08 23.22 2.27
N ARG A 45 -15.91 22.05 1.61
CA ARG A 45 -16.64 20.82 1.90
C ARG A 45 -16.52 20.38 3.37
N VAL A 46 -15.34 20.51 3.98
CA VAL A 46 -15.14 20.12 5.39
C VAL A 46 -15.98 21.00 6.34
N ARG A 47 -16.08 22.29 6.06
CA ARG A 47 -16.93 23.20 6.82
C ARG A 47 -18.41 22.83 6.71
N LEU A 48 -18.85 22.50 5.50
CA LEU A 48 -20.22 22.03 5.25
C LEU A 48 -20.54 20.75 6.03
N LEU A 49 -19.60 19.78 6.07
CA LEU A 49 -19.76 18.54 6.84
C LEU A 49 -19.95 18.78 8.34
N ILE A 50 -19.23 19.76 8.90
CA ILE A 50 -19.38 20.14 10.31
C ILE A 50 -20.75 20.73 10.57
N GLU A 51 -21.18 21.69 9.74
CA GLU A 51 -22.50 22.31 9.90
C GLU A 51 -23.64 21.29 9.67
N LEU A 52 -23.44 20.34 8.75
CA LEU A 52 -24.37 19.23 8.54
C LEU A 52 -24.44 18.30 9.77
N TYR A 53 -23.30 18.01 10.40
CA TYR A 53 -23.27 17.24 11.63
C TYR A 53 -24.01 17.93 12.78
N GLU A 54 -23.85 19.26 12.92
CA GLU A 54 -24.59 20.01 13.93
C GLU A 54 -26.13 19.94 13.73
N CYS A 55 -26.57 19.90 12.47
CA CYS A 55 -27.98 19.65 12.17
C CYS A 55 -28.38 18.20 12.44
N TYR A 56 -27.50 17.25 12.08
CA TYR A 56 -27.74 15.83 12.32
C TYR A 56 -27.92 15.47 13.78
N LYS A 57 -27.13 16.05 14.70
CA LYS A 57 -27.28 15.85 16.13
C LYS A 57 -28.68 16.20 16.64
N ASN A 58 -29.29 17.21 16.04
CA ASN A 58 -30.65 17.64 16.42
C ASN A 58 -31.73 16.71 15.87
N CYS A 59 -31.47 16.00 14.76
CA CYS A 59 -32.40 15.09 14.11
C CYS A 59 -32.24 13.62 14.59
N ASN A 60 -31.09 13.26 15.13
CA ASN A 60 -30.77 11.90 15.55
C ASN A 60 -30.90 11.75 17.05
N PRO A 61 -31.78 10.85 17.57
CA PRO A 61 -31.93 10.60 18.99
C PRO A 61 -30.76 9.77 19.60
N LYS A 62 -29.89 9.19 18.79
CA LYS A 62 -28.70 8.47 19.23
C LYS A 62 -27.47 9.39 19.11
N GLU A 63 -26.69 9.46 20.17
CA GLU A 63 -25.41 10.18 20.15
C GLU A 63 -24.41 9.40 19.28
N GLU A 64 -24.26 9.81 18.03
CA GLU A 64 -23.14 9.40 17.18
C GLU A 64 -22.05 10.48 17.21
N SER A 65 -20.79 10.05 17.24
CA SER A 65 -19.65 10.97 17.17
C SER A 65 -19.48 11.56 15.76
N LEU A 66 -18.82 12.71 15.67
CA LEU A 66 -18.45 13.27 14.35
C LEU A 66 -17.56 12.30 13.56
N ASP A 67 -16.73 11.51 14.25
CA ASP A 67 -15.86 10.50 13.65
C ASP A 67 -16.64 9.42 12.88
N GLU A 68 -17.78 9.02 13.38
CA GLU A 68 -18.68 8.07 12.72
C GLU A 68 -19.50 8.72 11.61
N PHE A 69 -20.00 9.93 11.87
CA PHE A 69 -20.85 10.69 10.95
C PHE A 69 -20.13 11.11 9.67
N ILE A 70 -18.88 11.52 9.74
CA ILE A 70 -18.11 12.03 8.57
C ILE A 70 -18.21 11.10 7.35
N PHE A 71 -18.22 9.79 7.58
CA PHE A 71 -18.35 8.82 6.52
C PHE A 71 -19.70 8.91 5.77
N TRP A 72 -20.78 9.13 6.53
CA TRP A 72 -22.14 9.26 5.99
C TRP A 72 -22.43 10.68 5.51
N GLY A 73 -21.94 11.66 6.24
CA GLY A 73 -22.18 13.08 5.98
C GLY A 73 -21.68 13.49 4.59
N ASP A 74 -20.54 12.99 4.15
CA ASP A 74 -19.98 13.27 2.83
C ASP A 74 -20.89 12.77 1.70
N VAL A 75 -21.51 11.60 1.88
CA VAL A 75 -22.46 11.01 0.93
C VAL A 75 -23.75 11.82 0.89
N ILE A 76 -24.29 12.19 2.07
CA ILE A 76 -25.53 13.00 2.18
C ILE A 76 -25.34 14.36 1.51
N LEU A 77 -24.20 15.01 1.76
CA LEU A 77 -23.91 16.30 1.16
C LEU A 77 -23.84 16.22 -0.38
N GLY A 78 -23.29 15.13 -0.91
CA GLY A 78 -23.31 14.83 -2.35
C GLY A 78 -24.73 14.67 -2.89
N ASP A 79 -25.58 13.94 -2.19
CA ASP A 79 -26.99 13.73 -2.57
C ASP A 79 -27.81 15.03 -2.52
N PHE A 80 -27.61 15.86 -1.49
CA PHE A 80 -28.29 17.18 -1.40
C PHE A 80 -27.86 18.11 -2.53
N ASN A 81 -26.55 18.08 -2.88
CA ASN A 81 -26.04 18.84 -4.01
C ASN A 81 -26.67 18.42 -5.35
N ASP A 82 -26.85 17.12 -5.56
CA ASP A 82 -27.53 16.61 -6.76
C ASP A 82 -29.01 16.98 -6.78
N VAL A 83 -29.72 16.82 -5.66
CA VAL A 83 -31.13 17.17 -5.53
C VAL A 83 -31.38 18.64 -5.92
N ASP A 84 -30.52 19.55 -5.49
CA ASP A 84 -30.61 20.96 -5.80
C ASP A 84 -30.25 21.28 -7.25
N LYS A 85 -29.16 20.77 -7.77
CA LYS A 85 -28.73 20.99 -9.17
C LYS A 85 -29.75 20.51 -10.18
N TYR A 86 -30.51 19.46 -9.85
CA TYR A 86 -31.53 18.90 -10.73
C TYR A 86 -32.95 19.37 -10.41
N LEU A 87 -33.11 20.37 -9.52
CA LEU A 87 -34.38 20.96 -9.11
C LEU A 87 -35.42 19.91 -8.68
N VAL A 88 -34.98 18.81 -8.08
CA VAL A 88 -35.86 17.78 -7.55
C VAL A 88 -36.55 18.29 -6.29
N ASP A 89 -37.84 18.00 -6.12
CA ASP A 89 -38.55 18.30 -4.90
C ASP A 89 -38.09 17.35 -3.78
N PRO A 90 -37.38 17.89 -2.74
CA PRO A 90 -36.82 17.03 -1.67
C PRO A 90 -37.91 16.30 -0.89
N LYS A 91 -39.10 16.94 -0.73
CA LYS A 91 -40.20 16.34 -0.01
C LYS A 91 -40.75 15.13 -0.73
N GLN A 92 -40.84 15.18 -2.06
CA GLN A 92 -41.30 14.06 -2.87
C GLN A 92 -40.26 12.91 -2.87
N LEU A 93 -38.99 13.25 -2.99
CA LEU A 93 -37.91 12.26 -3.06
C LEU A 93 -37.71 11.55 -1.73
N PHE A 94 -37.63 12.28 -0.62
CA PHE A 94 -37.38 11.75 0.72
C PHE A 94 -38.64 11.37 1.50
N ALA A 95 -39.81 11.33 0.85
CA ALA A 95 -41.05 10.93 1.50
C ALA A 95 -40.92 9.62 2.27
N ASN A 96 -41.47 9.56 3.42
CA ASN A 96 -41.34 8.46 4.38
C ASN A 96 -41.85 7.14 3.80
N ILE A 97 -40.98 6.18 3.60
CA ILE A 97 -41.26 4.85 3.03
C ILE A 97 -42.10 3.99 4.00
N SER A 98 -42.07 4.28 5.29
CA SER A 98 -42.83 3.54 6.29
C SER A 98 -44.36 3.70 6.13
N ASP A 99 -44.82 4.79 5.48
CA ASP A 99 -46.22 5.10 5.19
C ASP A 99 -46.71 4.63 3.80
N LEU A 100 -46.02 3.70 3.18
CA LEU A 100 -46.25 3.20 1.81
C LEU A 100 -47.70 2.72 1.54
N LYS A 101 -48.46 2.29 2.57
CA LYS A 101 -49.87 2.00 2.40
C LYS A 101 -50.73 3.26 2.18
N ARG A 102 -50.23 4.45 2.61
CA ARG A 102 -50.82 5.76 2.33
C ARG A 102 -50.37 6.40 1.03
N ILE A 103 -49.26 5.94 0.49
CA ILE A 103 -48.62 6.49 -0.72
C ILE A 103 -49.50 6.34 -1.98
N GLN A 104 -50.29 5.28 -2.06
CA GLN A 104 -51.21 5.09 -3.22
C GLN A 104 -52.23 6.21 -3.42
N ASP A 105 -52.65 6.88 -2.31
CA ASP A 105 -53.65 7.96 -2.37
C ASP A 105 -53.04 9.39 -2.42
N THR A 106 -51.76 9.55 -2.03
CA THR A 106 -51.14 10.86 -1.84
C THR A 106 -50.26 11.32 -3.01
N PHE A 107 -49.89 10.44 -3.94
CA PHE A 107 -48.94 10.73 -5.04
C PHE A 107 -49.60 10.86 -6.43
N SER A 108 -50.78 11.48 -6.52
CA SER A 108 -51.44 11.75 -7.80
C SER A 108 -50.69 12.73 -8.69
N TYR A 109 -49.70 13.46 -8.17
CA TYR A 109 -48.84 14.42 -8.87
C TYR A 109 -47.52 13.86 -9.37
N LEU A 110 -47.14 12.61 -9.03
CA LEU A 110 -45.95 11.97 -9.56
C LEU A 110 -46.15 11.56 -11.02
N THR A 111 -45.10 11.71 -11.81
CA THR A 111 -45.05 11.13 -13.13
C THR A 111 -45.09 9.59 -13.06
N ASP A 112 -45.55 8.93 -14.11
CA ASP A 112 -45.58 7.46 -14.17
C ASP A 112 -44.19 6.86 -14.01
N THR A 113 -43.15 7.55 -14.47
CA THR A 113 -41.73 7.12 -14.29
C THR A 113 -41.27 7.20 -12.84
N GLN A 114 -41.63 8.29 -12.14
CA GLN A 114 -41.30 8.46 -10.71
C GLN A 114 -42.06 7.45 -9.87
N ARG A 115 -43.33 7.21 -10.15
CA ARG A 115 -44.15 6.20 -9.45
C ARG A 115 -43.57 4.80 -9.61
N LYS A 116 -43.24 4.38 -10.84
CA LYS A 116 -42.61 3.08 -11.09
C LYS A 116 -41.24 2.93 -10.40
N ALA A 117 -40.44 3.98 -10.35
CA ALA A 117 -39.16 3.97 -9.65
C ALA A 117 -39.34 3.79 -8.13
N ILE A 118 -40.32 4.47 -7.52
CA ILE A 118 -40.68 4.30 -6.11
C ILE A 118 -41.21 2.89 -5.86
N GLU A 119 -42.10 2.37 -6.71
CA GLU A 119 -42.66 1.02 -6.60
C GLU A 119 -41.54 -0.04 -6.72
N ALA A 120 -40.60 0.10 -7.66
CA ALA A 120 -39.46 -0.78 -7.81
C ALA A 120 -38.54 -0.73 -6.57
N PHE A 121 -38.24 0.44 -6.05
CA PHE A 121 -37.45 0.61 -4.82
C PHE A 121 -38.13 -0.06 -3.63
N VAL A 122 -39.42 0.14 -3.46
CA VAL A 122 -40.21 -0.46 -2.40
C VAL A 122 -40.28 -1.97 -2.50
N SER A 123 -40.46 -2.51 -3.71
CA SER A 123 -40.50 -3.96 -3.90
C SER A 123 -39.19 -4.63 -3.47
N HIS A 124 -38.04 -3.98 -3.67
CA HIS A 124 -36.74 -4.46 -3.18
C HIS A 124 -36.63 -4.53 -1.64
N PHE A 125 -37.43 -3.70 -0.92
CA PHE A 125 -37.49 -3.76 0.55
C PHE A 125 -38.59 -4.67 1.08
N SER A 126 -39.65 -4.93 0.32
CA SER A 126 -40.79 -5.75 0.74
C SER A 126 -40.57 -7.25 0.48
N ASP A 127 -39.78 -7.63 -0.50
CA ASP A 127 -39.39 -9.03 -0.76
C ASP A 127 -38.22 -9.44 0.14
N VAL A 128 -38.44 -9.40 1.42
CA VAL A 128 -37.38 -9.63 2.40
C VAL A 128 -37.10 -11.11 2.63
N SER A 129 -36.26 -11.63 1.82
CA SER A 129 -35.23 -12.57 2.29
C SER A 129 -33.83 -11.95 2.07
N GLY A 130 -33.57 -10.83 2.71
CA GLY A 130 -32.27 -10.46 3.24
C GLY A 130 -31.12 -10.08 2.31
N ARG A 131 -31.28 -9.50 1.12
CA ARG A 131 -30.15 -8.92 0.39
C ARG A 131 -30.47 -7.52 -0.12
N LEU A 132 -29.96 -6.52 0.59
CA LEU A 132 -29.73 -5.19 0.05
C LEU A 132 -28.61 -5.33 -1.00
N THR A 133 -28.93 -5.06 -2.27
CA THR A 133 -27.91 -4.86 -3.33
C THR A 133 -27.38 -3.43 -3.28
N VAL A 134 -27.02 -2.96 -2.13
CA VAL A 134 -26.01 -1.92 -1.96
C VAL A 134 -24.71 -2.70 -1.70
N ASN A 135 -23.65 -2.40 -2.39
CA ASN A 135 -22.31 -3.00 -2.18
C ASN A 135 -21.74 -2.64 -0.79
N LEU A 136 -22.49 -2.98 0.25
CA LEU A 136 -22.06 -3.05 1.62
C LEU A 136 -21.93 -4.54 1.93
N ASP A 137 -20.71 -5.05 1.83
CA ASP A 137 -20.31 -6.42 2.22
C ASP A 137 -20.48 -6.64 3.74
N THR A 138 -21.68 -6.38 4.29
CA THR A 138 -21.96 -6.67 5.69
C THR A 138 -23.28 -7.40 5.84
N ASN A 139 -23.21 -8.65 6.26
CA ASN A 139 -24.34 -9.48 6.71
C ASN A 139 -24.88 -9.01 8.10
N ASP A 140 -24.71 -7.74 8.45
CA ASP A 140 -25.09 -7.23 9.77
C ASP A 140 -26.51 -6.66 9.72
N PRO A 141 -27.49 -7.21 10.49
CA PRO A 141 -28.85 -6.71 10.60
C PRO A 141 -28.92 -5.26 11.13
N ASP A 142 -27.88 -4.77 11.80
CA ASP A 142 -27.80 -3.41 12.34
C ASP A 142 -27.61 -2.35 11.23
N VAL A 143 -26.98 -2.70 10.11
CA VAL A 143 -26.77 -1.79 8.96
C VAL A 143 -28.09 -1.43 8.28
N LYS A 144 -29.01 -2.38 8.15
CA LYS A 144 -30.34 -2.11 7.56
C LYS A 144 -31.17 -1.16 8.44
N GLY A 145 -31.13 -1.35 9.75
CA GLY A 145 -31.80 -0.47 10.71
C GLY A 145 -31.26 0.96 10.65
N LYS A 146 -29.94 1.11 10.57
CA LYS A 146 -29.26 2.42 10.43
C LYS A 146 -29.63 3.11 9.13
N PHE A 147 -29.64 2.37 8.00
CA PHE A 147 -30.02 2.94 6.70
C PHE A 147 -31.45 3.51 6.69
N LEU A 148 -32.41 2.74 7.20
CA LEU A 148 -33.81 3.19 7.30
C LEU A 148 -33.97 4.40 8.23
N MET A 149 -33.25 4.43 9.33
CA MET A 149 -33.26 5.56 10.25
C MET A 149 -32.73 6.83 9.58
N ILE A 150 -31.59 6.73 8.87
CA ILE A 150 -31.02 7.85 8.12
C ILE A 150 -31.99 8.32 7.05
N TRP A 151 -32.55 7.39 6.26
CA TRP A 151 -33.50 7.73 5.20
C TRP A 151 -34.71 8.53 5.70
N ASN A 152 -35.30 8.11 6.82
CA ASN A 152 -36.47 8.78 7.40
C ASN A 152 -36.20 10.21 7.92
N MET A 153 -34.91 10.52 8.22
CA MET A 153 -34.55 11.87 8.69
C MET A 153 -34.01 12.78 7.57
N LEU A 154 -33.75 12.25 6.36
CA LEU A 154 -33.06 13.02 5.29
C LEU A 154 -33.79 14.31 4.92
N TYR A 155 -35.13 14.31 4.90
CA TYR A 155 -35.90 15.51 4.58
C TYR A 155 -35.75 16.60 5.68
N ASP A 156 -35.92 16.22 6.93
CA ASP A 156 -35.81 17.17 8.06
C ASP A 156 -34.37 17.68 8.19
N LEU A 157 -33.38 16.83 7.90
CA LEU A 157 -31.97 17.19 7.88
C LEU A 157 -31.69 18.17 6.74
N TYR A 158 -32.21 17.93 5.54
CA TYR A 158 -32.07 18.82 4.39
C TYR A 158 -32.65 20.23 4.69
N GLU A 159 -33.87 20.30 5.22
CA GLU A 159 -34.53 21.57 5.58
C GLU A 159 -33.77 22.33 6.65
N SER A 160 -33.39 21.64 7.73
CA SER A 160 -32.65 22.25 8.85
C SER A 160 -31.25 22.72 8.42
N PHE A 161 -30.57 21.96 7.57
CA PHE A 161 -29.25 22.31 7.06
C PHE A 161 -29.31 23.54 6.15
N ASN A 162 -30.23 23.57 5.20
CA ASN A 162 -30.41 24.72 4.30
C ASN A 162 -30.78 25.99 5.08
N ALA A 163 -31.70 25.86 6.06
CA ALA A 163 -32.06 26.99 6.92
C ALA A 163 -30.87 27.52 7.73
N ARG A 164 -30.02 26.61 8.25
CA ARG A 164 -28.82 26.97 9.00
C ARG A 164 -27.79 27.67 8.11
N LEU A 165 -27.52 27.14 6.93
CA LEU A 165 -26.57 27.74 5.98
C LEU A 165 -27.04 29.15 5.54
N LYS A 166 -28.30 29.29 5.21
CA LYS A 166 -28.88 30.61 4.86
C LYS A 166 -28.70 31.64 5.98
N LYS A 167 -28.94 31.24 7.23
CA LYS A 167 -28.74 32.13 8.38
C LYS A 167 -27.27 32.54 8.55
N MET A 168 -26.33 31.70 8.16
CA MET A 168 -24.88 31.93 8.26
C MET A 168 -24.30 32.66 7.03
N GLY A 169 -25.10 32.90 5.98
CA GLY A 169 -24.60 33.41 4.70
C GLY A 169 -23.69 32.44 3.94
N MET A 170 -23.85 31.14 4.19
CA MET A 170 -23.08 30.05 3.57
C MET A 170 -23.96 29.23 2.62
N ALA A 171 -23.34 28.55 1.65
CA ALA A 171 -24.02 27.62 0.77
C ALA A 171 -23.09 26.49 0.32
N TYR A 172 -23.67 25.41 -0.14
CA TYR A 172 -23.01 24.47 -1.03
C TYR A 172 -23.39 24.77 -2.49
N GLU A 173 -22.66 24.22 -3.43
CA GLU A 173 -22.80 24.59 -4.86
C GLU A 173 -24.21 24.40 -5.39
N GLY A 174 -24.88 23.26 -5.12
CA GLY A 174 -26.26 22.99 -5.57
C GLY A 174 -27.26 24.00 -5.03
N MET A 175 -27.08 24.48 -3.80
CA MET A 175 -27.94 25.50 -3.19
C MET A 175 -27.84 26.82 -3.95
N VAL A 176 -26.63 27.24 -4.34
CA VAL A 176 -26.40 28.43 -5.18
C VAL A 176 -27.10 28.29 -6.53
N TYR A 177 -26.96 27.14 -7.16
CA TYR A 177 -27.59 26.83 -8.45
C TYR A 177 -29.12 26.86 -8.37
N ARG A 178 -29.68 26.23 -7.35
CA ARG A 178 -31.15 26.25 -7.14
C ARG A 178 -31.67 27.64 -6.89
N GLU A 179 -31.01 28.43 -6.05
CA GLU A 179 -31.42 29.79 -5.72
C GLU A 179 -31.49 30.68 -6.97
N LEU A 180 -30.48 30.62 -7.85
CA LEU A 180 -30.50 31.35 -9.10
C LEU A 180 -31.62 30.85 -10.05
N ALA A 181 -31.74 29.52 -10.20
CA ALA A 181 -32.75 28.94 -11.10
C ALA A 181 -34.19 29.28 -10.66
N GLU A 182 -34.45 29.30 -9.36
CA GLU A 182 -35.74 29.70 -8.83
C GLU A 182 -35.98 31.23 -9.00
N SER A 183 -34.96 32.06 -8.70
CA SER A 183 -35.04 33.51 -8.92
C SER A 183 -35.32 33.87 -10.36
N ILE A 184 -34.69 33.19 -11.31
CA ILE A 184 -34.89 33.42 -12.75
C ILE A 184 -36.28 32.99 -13.23
N LYS A 185 -36.90 31.98 -12.61
CA LYS A 185 -38.27 31.56 -12.89
C LYS A 185 -39.30 32.62 -12.49
N GLU A 186 -39.08 33.23 -11.33
CA GLU A 186 -40.03 34.18 -10.72
C GLU A 186 -39.88 35.60 -11.22
N LYS A 187 -38.64 36.03 -11.51
CA LYS A 187 -38.30 37.44 -11.88
C LYS A 187 -37.89 37.54 -13.35
N PRO A 188 -37.99 38.75 -13.94
CA PRO A 188 -37.39 39.04 -15.24
C PRO A 188 -35.88 38.84 -15.22
N VAL A 189 -35.31 38.44 -16.35
CA VAL A 189 -33.87 38.24 -16.49
C VAL A 189 -33.08 39.48 -16.15
N ALA A 190 -33.55 40.66 -16.56
CA ALA A 190 -32.92 41.95 -16.26
C ALA A 190 -32.80 42.23 -14.73
N ASP A 191 -33.77 41.80 -13.92
CA ASP A 191 -33.75 41.99 -12.48
C ASP A 191 -32.76 41.08 -11.75
N VAL A 192 -32.47 39.92 -12.37
CA VAL A 192 -31.59 38.91 -11.76
C VAL A 192 -30.13 39.12 -12.15
N ILE A 193 -29.84 39.20 -13.45
CA ILE A 193 -28.49 39.32 -13.98
C ILE A 193 -28.02 40.73 -14.28
N GLY A 194 -28.98 41.71 -14.38
CA GLY A 194 -28.68 43.10 -14.69
C GLY A 194 -27.91 43.85 -13.59
N LYS A 195 -27.70 43.22 -12.42
CA LYS A 195 -26.83 43.75 -11.38
C LYS A 195 -25.33 43.57 -11.75
N VAL A 196 -25.01 42.62 -12.64
CA VAL A 196 -23.66 42.23 -13.03
C VAL A 196 -23.37 42.62 -14.47
N TRP A 197 -24.34 42.40 -15.40
CA TRP A 197 -24.17 42.64 -16.82
C TRP A 197 -25.30 43.51 -17.41
N ASP A 198 -24.91 44.47 -18.25
CA ASP A 198 -25.84 45.34 -18.93
C ASP A 198 -26.84 44.57 -19.82
N GLU A 199 -27.99 45.20 -20.08
CA GLU A 199 -29.08 44.58 -20.85
C GLU A 199 -28.70 44.25 -22.31
N ASP A 200 -27.71 44.95 -22.88
CA ASP A 200 -27.31 44.79 -24.28
C ASP A 200 -26.30 43.64 -24.48
N ILE A 201 -25.88 42.98 -23.41
CA ILE A 201 -24.92 41.91 -23.49
C ILE A 201 -25.57 40.61 -23.97
N THR A 202 -24.97 39.98 -24.97
CA THR A 202 -25.31 38.64 -25.44
C THR A 202 -24.31 37.63 -24.92
N PHE A 203 -24.81 36.55 -24.33
CA PHE A 203 -24.04 35.43 -23.83
C PHE A 203 -23.86 34.36 -24.89
N VAL A 204 -22.62 33.96 -25.18
CA VAL A 204 -22.32 32.90 -26.15
C VAL A 204 -21.86 31.67 -25.36
N PHE A 205 -22.67 30.61 -25.38
CA PHE A 205 -22.36 29.35 -24.68
C PHE A 205 -21.62 28.40 -25.62
N VAL A 206 -20.39 28.04 -25.24
CA VAL A 206 -19.47 27.25 -26.08
C VAL A 206 -19.01 25.99 -25.35
N GLY A 207 -19.03 24.84 -26.02
CA GLY A 207 -18.44 23.61 -25.57
C GLY A 207 -19.11 22.93 -24.35
N LEU A 208 -20.35 23.33 -24.02
CA LEU A 208 -21.13 22.65 -22.98
C LEU A 208 -21.59 21.28 -23.47
N ASN A 209 -21.79 20.31 -22.57
CA ASN A 209 -22.26 18.97 -22.89
C ASN A 209 -23.40 18.54 -21.95
N ALA A 210 -23.07 17.92 -20.83
CA ALA A 210 -24.06 17.49 -19.83
C ALA A 210 -24.52 18.71 -19.01
N LEU A 211 -25.80 19.06 -19.14
CA LEU A 211 -26.42 20.18 -18.44
C LEU A 211 -27.34 19.67 -17.33
N ASN A 212 -27.22 20.24 -16.13
CA ASN A 212 -28.18 20.02 -15.07
C ASN A 212 -29.45 20.89 -15.27
N GLU A 213 -30.51 20.65 -14.50
CA GLU A 213 -31.78 21.37 -14.70
C GLU A 213 -31.71 22.85 -14.28
N CYS A 214 -30.84 23.24 -13.35
CA CYS A 214 -30.60 24.64 -13.03
C CYS A 214 -29.98 25.37 -14.21
N GLU A 215 -28.92 24.79 -14.83
CA GLU A 215 -28.29 25.33 -16.03
C GLU A 215 -29.27 25.44 -17.17
N LYS A 216 -30.03 24.39 -17.45
CA LYS A 216 -31.07 24.46 -18.50
C LYS A 216 -32.13 25.54 -18.23
N SER A 217 -32.55 25.74 -16.98
CA SER A 217 -33.49 26.80 -16.60
C SER A 217 -32.93 28.17 -16.90
N LEU A 218 -31.64 28.41 -16.63
CA LEU A 218 -30.92 29.63 -16.97
C LEU A 218 -30.87 29.81 -18.51
N LEU A 219 -30.41 28.77 -19.24
CA LEU A 219 -30.27 28.84 -20.70
C LEU A 219 -31.60 29.08 -21.41
N ARG A 220 -32.68 28.43 -20.96
CA ARG A 220 -34.04 28.66 -21.48
C ARG A 220 -34.47 30.14 -21.36
N LYS A 221 -34.26 30.71 -20.17
CA LYS A 221 -34.61 32.09 -19.88
C LYS A 221 -33.78 33.09 -20.70
N LEU A 222 -32.48 32.87 -20.85
CA LEU A 222 -31.60 33.71 -21.67
C LEU A 222 -31.94 33.59 -23.15
N ARG A 223 -32.23 32.38 -23.64
CA ARG A 223 -32.69 32.16 -25.01
C ARG A 223 -34.01 32.91 -25.27
N ASP A 224 -35.01 32.74 -24.39
CA ASP A 224 -36.35 33.33 -24.55
C ASP A 224 -36.33 34.86 -24.48
N SER A 225 -35.31 35.45 -23.85
CA SER A 225 -35.04 36.90 -23.83
C SER A 225 -34.14 37.37 -24.98
N ASN A 226 -33.76 36.51 -25.92
CA ASN A 226 -32.84 36.83 -27.03
C ASN A 226 -31.44 37.30 -26.56
N ARG A 227 -30.98 36.81 -25.41
CA ARG A 227 -29.65 37.14 -24.83
C ARG A 227 -28.67 35.99 -24.85
N ALA A 228 -28.99 34.87 -25.53
CA ALA A 228 -28.11 33.70 -25.59
C ALA A 228 -27.93 33.22 -27.04
N GLU A 229 -26.70 32.92 -27.34
CA GLU A 229 -26.31 32.14 -28.52
C GLU A 229 -25.61 30.86 -28.11
N PHE A 230 -25.72 29.80 -28.92
CA PHE A 230 -25.21 28.49 -28.60
C PHE A 230 -24.26 27.97 -29.68
N CYS A 231 -23.15 27.42 -29.22
CA CYS A 231 -22.13 26.79 -30.06
C CYS A 231 -21.89 25.37 -29.56
N TRP A 232 -22.56 24.41 -30.17
CA TRP A 232 -22.44 22.99 -29.76
C TRP A 232 -21.38 22.29 -30.61
N ASP A 233 -20.44 21.64 -29.95
CA ASP A 233 -19.43 20.82 -30.58
C ASP A 233 -19.97 19.38 -30.78
N TYR A 234 -20.87 19.26 -31.74
CA TYR A 234 -21.64 18.04 -32.06
C TYR A 234 -21.66 17.75 -33.54
N SER A 235 -20.49 17.33 -34.05
CA SER A 235 -20.34 17.02 -35.48
C SER A 235 -19.37 15.87 -35.71
N GLY A 236 -19.57 15.13 -36.77
CA GLY A 236 -18.80 13.94 -37.13
C GLY A 236 -19.51 12.65 -36.73
N GLU A 237 -19.25 11.56 -37.50
CA GLU A 237 -19.95 10.28 -37.34
C GLU A 237 -19.71 9.64 -35.97
N LEU A 238 -18.51 9.80 -35.39
CA LEU A 238 -18.14 9.22 -34.10
C LEU A 238 -18.93 9.82 -32.93
N ILE A 239 -19.32 11.10 -33.02
CA ILE A 239 -20.01 11.81 -31.94
C ILE A 239 -21.53 11.74 -32.12
N SER A 240 -22.02 11.87 -33.36
CA SER A 240 -23.42 12.04 -33.66
C SER A 240 -24.20 10.74 -33.81
N ASP A 241 -23.55 9.57 -33.69
CA ASP A 241 -24.23 8.28 -33.78
C ASP A 241 -25.27 8.13 -32.64
N PRO A 242 -26.58 8.04 -32.97
CA PRO A 242 -27.65 7.95 -31.97
C PRO A 242 -27.61 6.65 -31.16
N LYS A 243 -26.88 5.62 -31.61
CA LYS A 243 -26.69 4.36 -30.90
C LYS A 243 -25.51 4.43 -29.89
N ASN A 244 -24.63 5.42 -30.00
CA ASN A 244 -23.56 5.64 -29.08
C ASN A 244 -23.98 6.60 -27.96
N ARG A 245 -23.56 6.30 -26.74
CA ARG A 245 -23.85 7.14 -25.57
C ARG A 245 -23.23 8.53 -25.65
N SER A 246 -22.23 8.75 -26.48
CA SER A 246 -21.61 10.06 -26.72
C SER A 246 -22.62 11.12 -27.18
N SER A 247 -23.69 10.71 -27.89
CA SER A 247 -24.73 11.60 -28.40
C SER A 247 -25.83 11.92 -27.39
N LEU A 248 -25.87 11.28 -26.23
CA LEU A 248 -27.01 11.29 -25.29
C LEU A 248 -27.45 12.71 -24.90
N PHE A 249 -26.52 13.57 -24.52
CA PHE A 249 -26.81 14.92 -24.08
C PHE A 249 -26.88 15.91 -25.24
N MET A 250 -25.93 15.80 -26.14
CA MET A 250 -25.79 16.75 -27.24
C MET A 250 -27.00 16.75 -28.17
N LYS A 251 -27.59 15.60 -28.45
CA LYS A 251 -28.81 15.50 -29.23
C LYS A 251 -29.94 16.32 -28.62
N LYS A 252 -30.18 16.17 -27.30
CA LYS A 252 -31.19 16.93 -26.55
C LYS A 252 -30.87 18.43 -26.52
N ASN A 253 -29.61 18.77 -26.30
CA ASN A 253 -29.16 20.16 -26.22
C ASN A 253 -29.36 20.89 -27.54
N VAL A 254 -28.99 20.26 -28.67
CA VAL A 254 -29.14 20.86 -30.01
C VAL A 254 -30.63 21.03 -30.37
N GLU A 255 -31.50 20.08 -29.98
CA GLU A 255 -32.97 20.17 -30.18
C GLU A 255 -33.57 21.30 -29.33
N GLU A 256 -33.14 21.44 -28.07
CA GLU A 256 -33.72 22.41 -27.14
C GLU A 256 -33.09 23.82 -27.30
N PHE A 257 -31.82 23.90 -27.60
CA PHE A 257 -31.07 25.13 -27.77
C PHE A 257 -30.39 25.17 -29.14
N PRO A 258 -31.15 25.45 -30.23
CA PRO A 258 -30.58 25.42 -31.56
C PRO A 258 -29.52 26.47 -31.77
N GLN A 259 -28.41 26.10 -32.39
CA GLN A 259 -27.33 27.04 -32.71
C GLN A 259 -27.64 27.85 -33.96
N ALA A 260 -27.23 29.12 -33.97
CA ALA A 260 -27.47 30.02 -35.06
C ALA A 260 -26.57 29.74 -36.27
N ALA A 261 -25.32 29.40 -36.04
CA ALA A 261 -24.36 29.12 -37.12
C ALA A 261 -24.31 27.62 -37.44
N LYS A 262 -24.30 27.27 -38.72
CA LYS A 262 -23.96 25.92 -39.17
C LYS A 262 -22.46 25.79 -39.34
N TRP A 263 -21.90 24.77 -38.73
CA TRP A 263 -20.50 24.42 -38.93
C TRP A 263 -20.33 23.78 -40.31
N ASP A 264 -19.42 24.32 -41.13
CA ASP A 264 -18.95 23.63 -42.32
C ASP A 264 -17.83 22.67 -41.89
N LEU A 265 -18.17 21.39 -41.78
CA LEU A 265 -17.26 20.32 -41.37
C LEU A 265 -17.01 19.34 -42.51
N ASP A 266 -17.18 19.80 -43.75
CA ASP A 266 -16.82 19.05 -44.94
C ASP A 266 -15.30 18.81 -44.94
N GLY A 267 -14.92 17.54 -44.83
CA GLY A 267 -13.52 17.10 -44.82
C GLY A 267 -13.01 16.45 -43.57
N LEU A 268 -13.84 16.16 -42.57
CA LEU A 268 -13.45 15.35 -41.46
C LEU A 268 -13.06 13.94 -41.91
N THR A 269 -11.79 13.62 -41.77
CA THR A 269 -11.23 12.30 -42.09
C THR A 269 -11.29 11.40 -40.85
N ILE A 270 -11.56 10.12 -41.07
CA ILE A 270 -11.46 9.10 -40.01
C ILE A 270 -9.99 9.00 -39.63
N PRO A 271 -9.60 9.11 -38.34
CA PRO A 271 -8.21 9.07 -37.93
C PRO A 271 -7.58 7.72 -38.19
N GLN A 272 -6.29 7.71 -38.49
CA GLN A 272 -5.49 6.49 -38.38
C GLN A 272 -5.32 6.11 -36.91
N ILE A 273 -5.81 4.93 -36.53
CA ILE A 273 -5.83 4.49 -35.14
C ILE A 273 -4.79 3.40 -34.91
N ASN A 274 -3.90 3.64 -33.95
CA ASN A 274 -2.84 2.74 -33.53
C ASN A 274 -3.03 2.37 -32.06
N VAL A 275 -3.09 1.08 -31.75
CA VAL A 275 -3.24 0.53 -30.40
C VAL A 275 -1.97 -0.20 -30.00
N VAL A 276 -1.33 0.24 -28.93
CA VAL A 276 -0.07 -0.31 -28.42
C VAL A 276 -0.29 -0.97 -27.05
N SER A 277 -0.13 -2.26 -27.01
CA SER A 277 -0.26 -3.05 -25.78
C SER A 277 1.11 -3.20 -25.10
N VAL A 278 1.23 -2.71 -23.86
CA VAL A 278 2.49 -2.68 -23.10
C VAL A 278 2.27 -3.32 -21.73
N PRO A 279 3.10 -4.31 -21.31
CA PRO A 279 2.91 -4.97 -20.03
C PRO A 279 3.49 -4.16 -18.84
N SER A 280 3.26 -2.85 -18.83
CA SER A 280 3.71 -1.94 -17.75
C SER A 280 3.09 -0.55 -17.92
N SER A 281 2.62 0.06 -16.82
CA SER A 281 2.12 1.44 -16.84
C SER A 281 3.25 2.44 -17.20
N SER A 282 4.37 2.42 -16.49
CA SER A 282 5.52 3.28 -16.81
C SER A 282 6.21 2.90 -18.13
N GLY A 283 6.08 1.65 -18.56
CA GLY A 283 6.56 1.18 -19.87
C GLY A 283 5.89 1.89 -21.04
N GLN A 284 4.64 2.34 -20.88
CA GLN A 284 3.94 3.13 -21.89
C GLN A 284 4.65 4.46 -22.15
N ALA A 285 5.04 5.16 -21.07
CA ALA A 285 5.78 6.42 -21.19
C ALA A 285 7.13 6.23 -21.90
N LYS A 286 7.84 5.14 -21.60
CA LYS A 286 9.14 4.82 -22.26
C LYS A 286 9.04 4.57 -23.77
N ARG A 287 7.83 4.39 -24.31
CA ARG A 287 7.58 4.23 -25.74
C ARG A 287 7.20 5.54 -26.45
N LEU A 288 7.04 6.62 -25.72
CA LEU A 288 6.76 7.92 -26.30
C LEU A 288 7.80 8.39 -27.29
N PRO A 289 9.13 8.20 -27.09
CA PRO A 289 10.14 8.61 -28.07
C PRO A 289 9.95 7.97 -29.45
N ASP A 290 9.46 6.72 -29.51
CA ASP A 290 9.24 6.00 -30.76
C ASP A 290 8.12 6.62 -31.60
N VAL A 291 7.13 7.25 -30.94
CA VAL A 291 5.96 7.87 -31.55
C VAL A 291 6.19 9.36 -31.81
N LEU A 292 6.78 10.06 -30.85
CA LEU A 292 7.04 11.51 -30.93
C LEU A 292 8.06 11.87 -32.02
N SER A 293 9.01 10.98 -32.30
CA SER A 293 10.00 11.19 -33.37
C SER A 293 9.38 11.24 -34.78
N GLN A 294 8.15 10.72 -34.93
CA GLN A 294 7.46 10.62 -36.22
C GLN A 294 6.47 11.76 -36.46
N ASN A 295 5.87 12.35 -35.42
CA ASN A 295 4.78 13.31 -35.47
C ASN A 295 4.88 14.35 -34.35
N MET A 296 5.59 15.42 -34.58
CA MET A 296 5.88 16.45 -33.56
C MET A 296 4.97 17.68 -33.62
N GLU A 297 4.35 17.95 -34.78
CA GLU A 297 3.52 19.14 -34.95
C GLU A 297 2.10 18.88 -34.45
N ASP A 298 1.53 19.85 -33.74
CA ASP A 298 0.15 19.85 -33.25
C ASP A 298 -0.22 18.53 -32.52
N CYS A 299 0.55 18.21 -31.49
CA CYS A 299 0.45 16.93 -30.75
C CYS A 299 0.00 17.14 -29.31
N ALA A 300 -0.95 16.30 -28.87
CA ALA A 300 -1.35 16.19 -27.46
C ALA A 300 -1.13 14.80 -26.90
N ILE A 301 -0.47 14.74 -25.74
CA ILE A 301 -0.39 13.56 -24.89
C ILE A 301 -1.50 13.68 -23.84
N VAL A 302 -2.43 12.75 -23.85
CA VAL A 302 -3.58 12.74 -22.93
C VAL A 302 -3.38 11.67 -21.86
N LEU A 303 -3.45 12.09 -20.59
CA LEU A 303 -3.21 11.26 -19.43
C LEU A 303 -4.49 11.07 -18.60
N PRO A 304 -5.28 10.02 -18.85
CA PRO A 304 -6.39 9.66 -17.96
C PRO A 304 -5.92 9.24 -16.56
N ASP A 305 -4.71 8.69 -16.47
CA ASP A 305 -4.01 8.40 -15.22
C ASP A 305 -2.91 9.45 -15.01
N GLU A 306 -3.19 10.42 -14.17
CA GLU A 306 -2.30 11.56 -13.87
C GLU A 306 -1.00 11.12 -13.17
N THR A 307 -0.99 9.93 -12.56
CA THR A 307 0.20 9.38 -11.88
C THR A 307 1.35 9.09 -12.84
N LEU A 308 1.07 8.96 -14.14
CA LEU A 308 2.09 8.77 -15.17
C LEU A 308 2.83 10.06 -15.58
N LEU A 309 2.37 11.23 -15.15
CA LEU A 309 2.95 12.50 -15.58
C LEU A 309 4.48 12.58 -15.36
N PRO A 310 5.05 12.20 -14.19
CA PRO A 310 6.49 12.24 -14.02
C PRO A 310 7.25 11.31 -15.00
N SER A 311 6.68 10.11 -15.24
CA SER A 311 7.28 9.17 -16.20
C SER A 311 7.21 9.69 -17.64
N VAL A 312 6.14 10.37 -18.00
CA VAL A 312 5.96 11.00 -19.31
C VAL A 312 6.97 12.11 -19.50
N LEU A 313 7.08 13.05 -18.56
CA LEU A 313 8.03 14.17 -18.65
C LEU A 313 9.49 13.70 -18.79
N ASN A 314 9.86 12.63 -18.06
CA ASN A 314 11.20 12.04 -18.16
C ASN A 314 11.42 11.21 -19.44
N SER A 315 10.39 10.97 -20.24
CA SER A 315 10.46 10.15 -21.46
C SER A 315 10.32 10.97 -22.74
N ILE A 316 10.03 12.26 -22.62
CA ILE A 316 9.96 13.16 -23.77
C ILE A 316 11.39 13.38 -24.28
N PRO A 317 11.64 13.22 -25.60
CA PRO A 317 12.98 13.45 -26.20
C PRO A 317 13.46 14.89 -26.03
N ASP A 318 14.77 15.06 -25.74
CA ASP A 318 15.41 16.38 -25.53
C ASP A 318 15.29 17.32 -26.73
N GLN A 319 14.97 16.80 -27.93
CA GLN A 319 14.75 17.59 -29.13
C GLN A 319 13.46 18.41 -29.10
N ILE A 320 12.56 18.11 -28.17
CA ILE A 320 11.31 18.85 -27.96
C ILE A 320 11.57 19.91 -26.90
N GLU A 321 11.84 21.13 -27.34
CA GLU A 321 12.21 22.23 -26.44
C GLU A 321 11.00 22.84 -25.73
N ASP A 322 9.83 22.92 -26.40
CA ASP A 322 8.62 23.53 -25.87
C ASP A 322 7.60 22.48 -25.46
N ILE A 323 7.35 22.37 -24.16
CA ILE A 323 6.35 21.47 -23.57
C ILE A 323 5.40 22.31 -22.73
N ASN A 324 4.09 22.12 -22.91
CA ASN A 324 3.08 22.72 -22.07
C ASN A 324 2.32 21.65 -21.31
N VAL A 325 2.34 21.74 -19.99
CA VAL A 325 1.64 20.84 -19.08
C VAL A 325 0.48 21.56 -18.45
N THR A 326 -0.76 21.16 -18.75
CA THR A 326 -1.95 21.84 -18.23
C THR A 326 -2.42 21.25 -16.92
N MET A 327 -2.12 19.99 -16.70
CA MET A 327 -2.46 19.31 -15.45
C MET A 327 -1.45 19.65 -14.36
N GLY A 328 -1.92 19.78 -13.14
CA GLY A 328 -1.03 19.94 -12.00
C GLY A 328 -0.48 18.60 -11.51
N LEU A 329 0.65 18.64 -10.83
CA LEU A 329 1.15 17.49 -10.10
C LEU A 329 0.35 17.32 -8.79
N PRO A 330 -0.30 16.16 -8.58
CA PRO A 330 -1.11 15.94 -7.38
C PRO A 330 -0.23 15.92 -6.12
N MET A 331 -0.69 16.56 -5.05
CA MET A 331 -0.02 16.59 -3.75
C MET A 331 0.31 15.18 -3.23
N THR A 332 -0.59 14.23 -3.43
CA THR A 332 -0.44 12.85 -2.95
C THR A 332 0.74 12.10 -3.56
N GLY A 333 1.28 12.57 -4.68
CA GLY A 333 2.48 12.04 -5.33
C GLY A 333 3.79 12.70 -4.87
N SER A 334 3.75 13.72 -3.99
CA SER A 334 4.95 14.43 -3.55
C SER A 334 5.73 13.69 -2.47
N ILE A 335 7.03 13.90 -2.44
CA ILE A 335 7.91 13.36 -1.40
C ILE A 335 7.55 13.97 -0.03
N LEU A 336 7.14 15.24 -0.02
CA LEU A 336 6.65 15.92 1.19
C LEU A 336 5.41 15.24 1.76
N TYR A 337 4.42 14.89 0.92
CA TYR A 337 3.20 14.22 1.39
C TYR A 337 3.52 12.88 2.05
N SER A 338 4.39 12.08 1.44
CA SER A 338 4.86 10.82 2.02
C SER A 338 5.51 11.05 3.38
N MET A 339 6.47 11.97 3.47
CA MET A 339 7.15 12.31 4.72
C MET A 339 6.18 12.73 5.82
N MET A 340 5.25 13.62 5.51
CA MET A 340 4.28 14.12 6.49
C MET A 340 3.27 13.06 6.91
N SER A 341 2.93 12.13 6.03
CA SER A 341 2.09 10.97 6.33
C SER A 341 2.78 10.02 7.31
N ASP A 342 4.08 9.75 7.11
CA ASP A 342 4.87 8.92 8.01
C ASP A 342 4.99 9.58 9.39
N ILE A 343 5.23 10.90 9.44
CA ILE A 343 5.29 11.66 10.70
C ILE A 343 3.95 11.63 11.43
N ALA A 344 2.83 11.78 10.71
CA ALA A 344 1.51 11.67 11.32
C ALA A 344 1.25 10.26 11.86
N ALA A 345 1.65 9.22 11.12
CA ALA A 345 1.55 7.83 11.55
C ALA A 345 2.43 7.54 12.79
N ILE A 346 3.64 8.09 12.86
CA ILE A 346 4.52 7.99 14.03
C ILE A 346 3.81 8.53 15.28
N GLN A 347 3.17 9.69 15.20
CA GLN A 347 2.43 10.28 16.31
C GLN A 347 1.20 9.47 16.72
N LEU A 348 0.44 8.96 15.75
CA LEU A 348 -0.76 8.15 16.00
C LEU A 348 -0.45 6.80 16.68
N HIS A 349 0.72 6.22 16.41
CA HIS A 349 1.12 4.91 16.93
C HIS A 349 2.16 4.98 18.06
N ALA A 350 2.51 6.18 18.53
CA ALA A 350 3.41 6.35 19.66
C ALA A 350 2.83 5.72 20.94
N VAL A 351 3.66 5.02 21.70
CA VAL A 351 3.23 4.30 22.90
C VAL A 351 4.03 4.79 24.12
N PHE A 352 3.33 5.19 25.17
CA PHE A 352 3.96 5.57 26.43
C PHE A 352 4.01 4.39 27.40
N ARG A 353 5.23 3.93 27.76
CA ARG A 353 5.45 2.83 28.71
C ARG A 353 6.69 3.06 29.56
N LYS A 354 6.66 2.60 30.82
CA LYS A 354 7.81 2.70 31.77
C LYS A 354 8.38 4.12 31.93
N GLY A 355 7.54 5.17 31.74
CA GLY A 355 7.96 6.56 31.85
C GLY A 355 8.62 7.15 30.60
N GLU A 356 8.62 6.46 29.47
CA GLU A 356 9.24 6.86 28.22
C GLU A 356 8.32 6.60 27.03
N TRP A 357 8.49 7.36 25.94
CA TRP A 357 7.79 7.18 24.67
C TRP A 357 8.56 6.26 23.74
N TYR A 358 7.82 5.43 23.01
CA TYR A 358 8.34 4.49 22.04
C TYR A 358 7.60 4.64 20.73
N PHE A 359 8.33 4.49 19.62
CA PHE A 359 7.84 4.62 18.27
C PHE A 359 8.02 3.29 17.52
N TYR A 360 7.01 2.93 16.74
CA TYR A 360 7.01 1.69 15.98
C TYR A 360 7.99 1.78 14.80
N HIS A 361 8.89 0.81 14.67
CA HIS A 361 10.01 0.84 13.73
C HIS A 361 9.60 1.13 12.28
N LYS A 362 8.49 0.55 11.79
CA LYS A 362 8.11 0.64 10.38
C LYS A 362 7.96 2.08 9.89
N GLN A 363 7.15 2.89 10.59
CA GLN A 363 6.99 4.31 10.23
C GLN A 363 8.29 5.09 10.40
N VAL A 364 9.13 4.72 11.38
CA VAL A 364 10.45 5.36 11.58
C VAL A 364 11.38 5.02 10.40
N TRP A 365 11.37 3.76 9.91
CA TRP A 365 12.18 3.36 8.76
C TRP A 365 11.69 4.00 7.47
N ASP A 366 10.37 4.08 7.25
CA ASP A 366 9.78 4.73 6.09
C ASP A 366 10.21 6.20 6.04
N LEU A 367 10.14 6.91 7.19
CA LEU A 367 10.62 8.28 7.31
C LEU A 367 12.13 8.40 7.03
N PHE A 368 12.96 7.51 7.58
CA PHE A 368 14.42 7.54 7.38
C PHE A 368 14.83 7.21 5.93
N ALA A 369 13.98 6.52 5.19
CA ALA A 369 14.18 6.25 3.76
C ALA A 369 13.73 7.43 2.87
N ASN A 370 12.93 8.36 3.39
CA ASN A 370 12.42 9.50 2.64
C ASN A 370 13.55 10.47 2.23
N ASP A 371 13.62 10.79 0.94
CA ASP A 371 14.72 11.63 0.40
C ASP A 371 14.70 13.06 0.93
N LEU A 372 13.51 13.63 1.18
CA LEU A 372 13.40 14.97 1.73
C LEU A 372 13.89 15.04 3.18
N PHE A 373 13.56 14.02 3.99
CA PHE A 373 14.09 13.88 5.34
C PHE A 373 15.62 13.73 5.33
N ARG A 374 16.16 12.90 4.43
CA ARG A 374 17.62 12.70 4.30
C ARG A 374 18.36 13.95 3.89
N LYS A 375 17.77 14.77 3.00
CA LYS A 375 18.34 16.07 2.59
C LYS A 375 18.28 17.11 3.72
N ALA A 376 17.28 17.04 4.59
CA ALA A 376 17.16 17.90 5.76
C ALA A 376 18.04 17.45 6.94
N ALA A 377 18.56 16.24 6.92
CA ALA A 377 19.34 15.62 7.99
C ALA A 377 20.80 16.11 7.98
N ASP A 378 21.28 16.54 9.15
CA ASP A 378 22.70 16.81 9.38
C ASP A 378 23.49 15.50 9.61
N GLU A 379 24.81 15.57 9.63
CA GLU A 379 25.72 14.41 9.83
C GLU A 379 25.38 13.64 11.10
N LYS A 380 25.08 14.34 12.19
CA LYS A 380 24.72 13.74 13.47
C LYS A 380 23.39 12.97 13.41
N THR A 381 22.42 13.49 12.67
CA THR A 381 21.17 12.79 12.38
C THR A 381 21.44 11.49 11.62
N LEU A 382 22.27 11.53 10.56
CA LEU A 382 22.60 10.36 9.75
C LEU A 382 23.37 9.29 10.54
N GLU A 383 24.30 9.68 11.43
CA GLU A 383 24.99 8.76 12.35
C GLU A 383 24.00 8.08 13.30
N THR A 384 23.07 8.86 13.89
CA THR A 384 22.01 8.31 14.76
C THR A 384 21.12 7.34 14.01
N VAL A 385 20.69 7.66 12.80
CA VAL A 385 19.90 6.77 11.93
C VAL A 385 20.65 5.48 11.63
N SER A 386 21.94 5.55 11.29
CA SER A 386 22.77 4.35 11.03
C SER A 386 22.88 3.45 12.24
N ARG A 387 23.12 4.04 13.44
CA ARG A 387 23.18 3.30 14.70
C ARG A 387 21.86 2.58 14.99
N ILE A 388 20.73 3.29 14.93
CA ILE A 388 19.41 2.71 15.20
C ILE A 388 19.08 1.59 14.19
N LYS A 389 19.48 1.77 12.91
CA LYS A 389 19.33 0.70 11.91
C LYS A 389 20.10 -0.56 12.27
N SER A 390 21.31 -0.44 12.78
CA SER A 390 22.12 -1.60 13.18
C SER A 390 21.59 -2.33 14.42
N GLU A 391 20.77 -1.65 15.25
CA GLU A 391 20.17 -2.22 16.47
C GLU A 391 18.87 -3.00 16.18
N ALA A 392 18.26 -2.84 15.00
CA ALA A 392 17.08 -3.53 14.50
C ALA A 392 15.94 -3.69 15.53
N SER A 393 15.66 -2.63 16.31
CA SER A 393 14.68 -2.67 17.40
C SER A 393 13.24 -2.55 16.88
N TYR A 394 12.31 -3.36 17.42
CA TYR A 394 10.89 -3.31 17.07
C TYR A 394 10.20 -2.01 17.52
N TYR A 395 10.57 -1.51 18.69
CA TYR A 395 10.19 -0.20 19.20
C TYR A 395 11.43 0.60 19.53
N ILE A 396 11.48 1.82 19.03
CA ILE A 396 12.61 2.72 19.22
C ILE A 396 12.22 3.75 20.26
N SER A 397 13.04 3.92 21.30
CA SER A 397 12.74 4.87 22.36
C SER A 397 12.99 6.32 21.92
N GLN A 398 12.25 7.27 22.51
CA GLN A 398 12.47 8.70 22.28
C GLN A 398 13.91 9.11 22.63
N LYS A 399 14.51 8.47 23.63
CA LYS A 399 15.88 8.76 24.04
C LYS A 399 16.91 8.35 22.97
N GLU A 400 16.70 7.23 22.30
CA GLU A 400 17.55 6.79 21.18
C GLU A 400 17.45 7.74 19.99
N LEU A 401 16.27 8.36 19.79
CA LEU A 401 15.97 9.35 18.75
C LEU A 401 16.28 10.80 19.16
N SER A 402 17.04 10.99 20.25
CA SER A 402 17.47 12.31 20.70
C SER A 402 18.88 12.63 20.21
N GLY A 403 19.25 13.92 20.26
CA GLY A 403 20.60 14.39 20.00
C GLY A 403 20.81 15.15 18.69
N SER A 404 19.74 15.30 17.87
CA SER A 404 19.71 16.18 16.70
C SER A 404 18.45 17.03 16.76
N PRO A 405 18.51 18.34 16.38
CA PRO A 405 17.33 19.23 16.42
C PRO A 405 16.19 18.72 15.52
N LEU A 406 16.51 18.08 14.40
CA LEU A 406 15.53 17.51 13.50
C LEU A 406 14.82 16.32 14.16
N LEU A 407 15.57 15.35 14.68
CA LEU A 407 15.00 14.18 15.38
C LEU A 407 14.20 14.58 16.62
N GLU A 408 14.71 15.51 17.44
CA GLU A 408 13.98 16.02 18.61
C GLU A 408 12.68 16.70 18.25
N SER A 409 12.64 17.40 17.10
CA SER A 409 11.42 18.04 16.60
C SER A 409 10.41 17.02 16.09
N VAL A 410 10.84 16.03 15.32
CA VAL A 410 10.00 15.00 14.71
C VAL A 410 9.46 14.02 15.76
N PHE A 411 10.32 13.54 16.66
CA PHE A 411 9.95 12.56 17.67
C PHE A 411 9.52 13.17 19.02
N CYS A 412 9.12 14.46 18.98
CA CYS A 412 8.44 15.11 20.10
C CYS A 412 7.00 14.56 20.22
N PRO A 413 6.62 13.86 21.29
CA PRO A 413 5.27 13.31 21.41
C PRO A 413 4.26 14.43 21.69
N VAL A 414 3.38 14.68 20.76
CA VAL A 414 2.31 15.70 20.83
C VAL A 414 0.98 15.07 21.20
N LEU A 415 0.68 13.90 20.66
CA LEU A 415 -0.53 13.15 20.95
C LEU A 415 -0.36 12.31 22.21
N LYS A 416 -0.92 12.80 23.34
CA LYS A 416 -0.84 12.08 24.62
C LYS A 416 -1.76 10.84 24.64
N ASP A 417 -2.89 10.95 24.01
CA ASP A 417 -3.85 9.86 23.82
C ASP A 417 -4.51 9.96 22.44
N ALA A 418 -4.01 9.17 21.48
CA ALA A 418 -4.54 9.13 20.11
C ALA A 418 -5.96 8.53 20.01
N LYS A 419 -6.49 7.95 21.09
CA LYS A 419 -7.82 7.31 21.14
C LYS A 419 -8.91 8.21 21.74
N THR A 420 -8.56 9.41 22.17
CA THR A 420 -9.50 10.36 22.77
C THR A 420 -9.65 11.60 21.90
N ALA A 421 -10.91 11.97 21.60
CA ALA A 421 -11.24 13.19 20.89
C ALA A 421 -10.96 14.41 21.80
N SER A 422 -10.27 15.44 21.28
CA SER A 422 -9.95 16.64 22.03
C SER A 422 -9.57 17.80 21.11
N ILE A 423 -10.26 18.94 21.24
CA ILE A 423 -10.00 20.14 20.47
C ILE A 423 -8.56 20.63 20.70
N SER A 424 -8.10 20.69 21.97
CA SER A 424 -6.75 21.15 22.30
C SER A 424 -5.67 20.26 21.68
N GLN A 425 -5.80 18.93 21.82
CA GLN A 425 -4.84 17.98 21.27
C GLN A 425 -4.75 18.06 19.75
N ILE A 426 -5.87 18.25 19.05
CA ILE A 426 -5.91 18.42 17.59
C ILE A 426 -5.25 19.72 17.16
N LYS A 427 -5.48 20.82 17.88
CA LYS A 427 -4.80 22.10 17.61
C LYS A 427 -3.29 22.00 17.80
N ASP A 428 -2.86 21.41 18.91
CA ASP A 428 -1.43 21.18 19.19
C ASP A 428 -0.78 20.30 18.12
N PHE A 429 -1.51 19.29 17.63
CA PHE A 429 -1.04 18.39 16.56
C PHE A 429 -0.94 19.13 15.21
N GLY A 430 -1.89 19.96 14.85
CA GLY A 430 -1.81 20.78 13.66
C GLY A 430 -0.64 21.78 13.69
N GLU A 431 -0.40 22.45 14.85
CA GLU A 431 0.76 23.35 15.03
C GLU A 431 2.09 22.59 14.97
N TYR A 432 2.14 21.38 15.51
CA TYR A 432 3.31 20.50 15.38
C TYR A 432 3.61 20.18 13.90
N LEU A 433 2.61 19.78 13.10
CA LEU A 433 2.81 19.50 11.68
C LEU A 433 3.31 20.73 10.91
N LYS A 434 2.78 21.94 11.20
CA LYS A 434 3.27 23.19 10.62
C LYS A 434 4.72 23.47 10.98
N LYS A 435 5.09 23.25 12.24
CA LYS A 435 6.47 23.42 12.72
C LYS A 435 7.43 22.48 11.97
N ILE A 436 7.05 21.24 11.75
CA ILE A 436 7.89 20.28 11.01
C ILE A 436 8.10 20.76 9.56
N ILE A 437 7.04 21.18 8.87
CA ILE A 437 7.16 21.75 7.51
C ILE A 437 8.14 22.92 7.50
N ALA A 438 8.06 23.83 8.47
CA ALA A 438 8.95 24.98 8.56
C ALA A 438 10.42 24.58 8.81
N VAL A 439 10.66 23.57 9.68
CA VAL A 439 11.99 23.04 9.96
C VAL A 439 12.60 22.43 8.70
N VAL A 440 11.86 21.57 8.00
CA VAL A 440 12.31 20.93 6.77
C VAL A 440 12.54 21.95 5.66
N ALA A 441 11.61 22.87 5.45
CA ALA A 441 11.74 23.94 4.45
C ALA A 441 12.98 24.80 4.69
N SER A 442 13.29 25.14 5.95
CA SER A 442 14.49 25.95 6.28
C SER A 442 15.81 25.20 6.04
N SER A 443 15.81 23.88 6.20
CA SER A 443 17.00 23.04 6.00
C SER A 443 17.32 22.79 4.53
N VAL A 444 16.30 22.89 3.66
CA VAL A 444 16.37 22.48 2.26
C VAL A 444 16.52 23.68 1.28
N THR A 445 16.32 24.92 1.72
CA THR A 445 16.37 26.14 0.87
C THR A 445 17.69 26.41 0.16
N ALA A 446 18.74 25.63 0.42
CA ALA A 446 20.04 25.78 -0.23
C ALA A 446 20.18 24.95 -1.52
N ASP A 447 19.23 24.11 -1.89
CA ASP A 447 19.32 23.16 -3.00
C ASP A 447 18.40 23.57 -4.15
N ALA A 448 18.99 23.97 -5.29
CA ALA A 448 18.32 24.51 -6.48
C ALA A 448 17.34 23.54 -7.19
N GLY A 449 17.09 22.36 -6.65
CA GLY A 449 16.21 21.34 -7.26
C GLY A 449 14.88 21.11 -6.58
N LEU A 450 14.48 21.91 -5.56
CA LEU A 450 13.32 21.64 -4.69
C LEU A 450 12.21 22.69 -4.73
N ASP A 451 12.16 23.52 -5.78
CA ASP A 451 11.12 24.56 -5.93
C ASP A 451 9.70 23.97 -5.90
N LEU A 452 9.52 22.79 -6.45
CA LEU A 452 8.24 22.07 -6.46
C LEU A 452 7.81 21.62 -5.04
N GLU A 453 8.74 21.08 -4.25
CA GLU A 453 8.44 20.67 -2.86
C GLU A 453 8.11 21.90 -1.98
N MET A 454 8.67 23.05 -2.27
CA MET A 454 8.31 24.31 -1.58
C MET A 454 6.89 24.77 -1.94
N GLU A 455 6.45 24.61 -3.18
CA GLU A 455 5.05 24.88 -3.56
C GLU A 455 4.10 23.88 -2.88
N TYR A 456 4.45 22.59 -2.82
CA TYR A 456 3.69 21.61 -2.04
C TYR A 456 3.63 21.96 -0.56
N ALA A 457 4.72 22.43 0.03
CA ALA A 457 4.75 22.85 1.43
C ALA A 457 3.78 24.00 1.72
N LYS A 458 3.70 25.00 0.82
CA LYS A 458 2.75 26.11 0.92
C LYS A 458 1.30 25.63 0.87
N GLU A 459 0.96 24.76 -0.06
CA GLU A 459 -0.40 24.23 -0.19
C GLU A 459 -0.76 23.33 1.00
N TYR A 460 0.17 22.49 1.47
CA TYR A 460 -0.02 21.69 2.68
C TYR A 460 -0.30 22.59 3.91
N TYR A 461 0.47 23.65 4.06
CA TYR A 461 0.29 24.63 5.14
C TYR A 461 -1.09 25.33 5.08
N LYS A 462 -1.59 25.64 3.88
CA LYS A 462 -2.95 26.18 3.70
C LYS A 462 -4.02 25.21 4.18
N CYS A 463 -3.91 23.93 3.82
CA CYS A 463 -4.84 22.89 4.26
C CYS A 463 -4.85 22.72 5.79
N LEU A 464 -3.68 22.79 6.44
CA LEU A 464 -3.58 22.80 7.90
C LEU A 464 -4.27 24.03 8.51
N ASN A 465 -4.12 25.22 7.91
CA ASN A 465 -4.80 26.43 8.39
C ASN A 465 -6.32 26.31 8.31
N VAL A 466 -6.84 25.73 7.25
CA VAL A 466 -8.29 25.48 7.08
C VAL A 466 -8.82 24.65 8.24
N LEU A 467 -8.16 23.53 8.55
CA LEU A 467 -8.59 22.66 9.65
C LEU A 467 -8.44 23.29 11.03
N GLN A 468 -7.41 24.11 11.24
CA GLN A 468 -7.17 24.75 12.52
C GLN A 468 -8.14 25.89 12.86
N GLN A 469 -8.74 26.52 11.86
CA GLN A 469 -9.79 27.52 12.06
C GLN A 469 -11.09 26.91 12.60
N MET A 470 -11.18 25.59 12.63
CA MET A 470 -12.36 24.85 13.05
C MET A 470 -12.16 24.32 14.46
N ASP A 471 -13.05 24.65 15.38
CA ASP A 471 -13.08 24.09 16.74
C ASP A 471 -13.83 22.74 16.73
N ILE A 472 -13.07 21.67 16.34
CA ILE A 472 -13.66 20.34 16.13
C ILE A 472 -13.15 19.38 17.18
N GLU A 473 -14.07 18.69 17.86
CA GLU A 473 -13.75 17.59 18.77
C GLU A 473 -13.79 16.27 18.02
N ILE A 474 -12.62 15.82 17.54
CA ILE A 474 -12.45 14.60 16.77
C ILE A 474 -11.22 13.82 17.26
N LEU A 475 -11.18 12.54 16.87
CA LEU A 475 -10.00 11.70 17.05
C LEU A 475 -8.84 12.16 16.16
N PRO A 476 -7.58 12.06 16.63
CA PRO A 476 -6.42 12.36 15.79
C PRO A 476 -6.39 11.58 14.46
N VAL A 477 -6.84 10.33 14.43
CA VAL A 477 -6.93 9.55 13.19
C VAL A 477 -7.92 10.15 12.19
N THR A 478 -9.04 10.70 12.66
CA THR A 478 -10.03 11.38 11.82
C THR A 478 -9.49 12.71 11.31
N TYR A 479 -8.74 13.44 12.14
CA TYR A 479 -8.05 14.65 11.71
C TYR A 479 -7.08 14.38 10.54
N VAL A 480 -6.24 13.35 10.66
CA VAL A 480 -5.32 12.94 9.59
C VAL A 480 -6.09 12.55 8.32
N ARG A 481 -7.21 11.85 8.45
CA ARG A 481 -8.05 11.47 7.31
C ARG A 481 -8.68 12.68 6.62
N LEU A 482 -9.20 13.65 7.36
CA LEU A 482 -9.71 14.91 6.80
C LEU A 482 -8.61 15.72 6.11
N LEU A 483 -7.44 15.79 6.72
CA LEU A 483 -6.27 16.43 6.14
C LEU A 483 -5.88 15.74 4.81
N SER A 484 -5.81 14.41 4.79
CA SER A 484 -5.52 13.64 3.57
C SER A 484 -6.58 13.85 2.49
N GLN A 485 -7.85 13.98 2.86
CA GLN A 485 -8.93 14.27 1.93
C GLN A 485 -8.82 15.66 1.31
N LEU A 486 -8.47 16.68 2.10
CA LEU A 486 -8.18 18.03 1.59
C LEU A 486 -6.97 18.03 0.65
N LEU A 487 -5.88 17.41 1.07
CA LEU A 487 -4.64 17.30 0.28
C LEU A 487 -4.84 16.51 -1.02
N GLY A 488 -5.74 15.52 -1.01
CA GLY A 488 -6.10 14.74 -2.21
C GLY A 488 -6.74 15.55 -3.34
N SER A 489 -7.32 16.74 -3.02
CA SER A 489 -7.86 17.65 -4.02
C SER A 489 -6.87 18.71 -4.50
N VAL A 490 -5.67 18.76 -3.89
CA VAL A 490 -4.64 19.76 -4.21
C VAL A 490 -3.72 19.25 -5.30
N SER A 491 -3.53 20.07 -6.32
CA SER A 491 -2.50 19.88 -7.35
C SER A 491 -1.72 21.17 -7.56
N VAL A 492 -0.41 21.06 -7.77
CA VAL A 492 0.46 22.20 -8.06
C VAL A 492 0.60 22.34 -9.57
N PRO A 493 0.10 23.45 -10.16
CA PRO A 493 0.15 23.67 -11.60
C PRO A 493 1.57 24.02 -12.07
N PHE A 494 1.91 23.56 -13.27
CA PHE A 494 3.11 24.05 -13.96
C PHE A 494 2.92 25.46 -14.48
N LYS A 495 4.01 26.23 -14.49
CA LYS A 495 4.04 27.54 -15.15
C LYS A 495 4.54 27.36 -16.57
N GLY A 496 3.69 27.58 -17.56
CA GLY A 496 4.02 27.43 -18.98
C GLY A 496 3.23 28.40 -19.86
N GLU A 497 3.66 28.56 -21.11
CA GLU A 497 2.89 29.29 -22.12
C GLU A 497 1.83 28.39 -22.74
N PRO A 498 0.54 28.76 -22.65
CA PRO A 498 -0.54 27.98 -23.24
C PRO A 498 -0.38 27.75 -24.74
N LEU A 499 -0.66 26.51 -25.21
CA LEU A 499 -0.70 26.09 -26.61
C LEU A 499 0.64 26.19 -27.37
N LYS A 500 1.75 26.37 -26.71
CA LYS A 500 3.07 26.36 -27.35
C LYS A 500 3.70 24.95 -27.19
N GLY A 501 4.16 24.38 -28.27
CA GLY A 501 4.86 23.10 -28.31
C GLY A 501 3.98 21.89 -28.03
N LEU A 502 4.57 20.80 -27.51
CA LEU A 502 3.89 19.56 -27.15
C LEU A 502 2.95 19.80 -25.97
N GLN A 503 1.68 19.40 -26.10
CA GLN A 503 0.70 19.54 -25.04
C GLN A 503 0.61 18.25 -24.22
N VAL A 504 0.73 18.31 -22.89
CA VAL A 504 0.49 17.21 -21.96
C VAL A 504 -0.68 17.59 -21.07
N MET A 505 -1.79 16.86 -21.15
CA MET A 505 -3.05 17.26 -20.54
C MET A 505 -3.93 16.08 -20.11
N GLY A 506 -4.85 16.35 -19.18
CA GLY A 506 -5.89 15.40 -18.82
C GLY A 506 -7.05 15.37 -19.84
N PRO A 507 -7.89 14.33 -19.83
CA PRO A 507 -9.01 14.21 -20.77
C PRO A 507 -10.01 15.37 -20.69
N LEU A 508 -10.19 15.98 -19.53
CA LEU A 508 -11.13 17.09 -19.34
C LEU A 508 -10.62 18.42 -19.89
N GLU A 509 -9.30 18.58 -20.00
CA GLU A 509 -8.66 19.79 -20.50
C GLU A 509 -8.63 19.85 -22.04
N THR A 510 -8.87 18.71 -22.70
CA THR A 510 -8.94 18.63 -24.17
C THR A 510 -10.24 19.19 -24.76
N ARG A 511 -11.16 19.68 -23.91
CA ARG A 511 -12.46 20.22 -24.35
C ARG A 511 -12.28 21.38 -25.32
N ALA A 512 -13.03 21.36 -26.38
CA ALA A 512 -13.05 22.39 -27.42
C ALA A 512 -11.68 22.66 -28.07
N LEU A 513 -10.70 21.74 -27.90
CA LEU A 513 -9.40 21.81 -28.56
C LEU A 513 -9.30 20.72 -29.63
N ASP A 514 -8.61 21.02 -30.71
CA ASP A 514 -8.34 20.08 -31.79
C ASP A 514 -6.82 19.85 -31.90
N PHE A 515 -6.43 18.62 -32.16
CA PHE A 515 -5.05 18.22 -32.36
C PHE A 515 -4.96 17.27 -33.56
N ARG A 516 -3.93 17.45 -34.39
CA ARG A 516 -3.68 16.52 -35.50
C ARG A 516 -3.23 15.15 -35.01
N ASN A 517 -2.38 15.17 -33.97
CA ASN A 517 -1.83 13.94 -33.37
C ASN A 517 -2.25 13.82 -31.92
N VAL A 518 -2.90 12.72 -31.57
CA VAL A 518 -3.37 12.45 -30.22
C VAL A 518 -2.74 11.16 -29.70
N ILE A 519 -2.09 11.25 -28.55
CA ILE A 519 -1.48 10.11 -27.86
C ILE A 519 -2.20 9.93 -26.53
N ILE A 520 -2.91 8.83 -26.35
CA ILE A 520 -3.65 8.53 -25.11
C ILE A 520 -2.92 7.40 -24.38
N LEU A 521 -2.47 7.65 -23.15
CA LEU A 521 -1.91 6.62 -22.29
C LEU A 521 -2.99 6.03 -21.40
N SER A 522 -2.77 4.81 -20.91
CA SER A 522 -3.70 4.09 -20.03
C SER A 522 -5.14 4.01 -20.56
N ALA A 523 -5.28 3.70 -21.86
CA ALA A 523 -6.57 3.47 -22.50
C ALA A 523 -7.19 2.12 -22.07
N ASN A 524 -7.32 1.92 -20.76
CA ASN A 524 -7.79 0.71 -20.11
C ASN A 524 -9.17 0.89 -19.50
N GLU A 525 -9.95 -0.20 -19.43
CA GLU A 525 -11.24 -0.22 -18.76
C GLU A 525 -11.08 0.12 -17.26
N GLY A 526 -11.91 1.04 -16.79
CA GLY A 526 -11.84 1.55 -15.42
C GLY A 526 -10.88 2.73 -15.20
N VAL A 527 -10.01 3.02 -16.18
CA VAL A 527 -9.16 4.22 -16.21
C VAL A 527 -9.69 5.23 -17.22
N PHE A 528 -9.98 4.78 -18.44
CA PHE A 528 -10.63 5.56 -19.49
C PHE A 528 -11.61 4.69 -20.28
N PRO A 529 -12.90 4.67 -19.95
CA PRO A 529 -13.61 5.53 -19.00
C PRO A 529 -13.32 5.18 -17.52
N ARG A 530 -13.31 6.23 -16.67
CA ARG A 530 -13.23 6.06 -15.23
C ARG A 530 -14.53 5.44 -14.71
N ARG A 531 -14.43 4.38 -13.91
CA ARG A 531 -15.56 3.86 -13.14
C ARG A 531 -15.60 4.53 -11.78
N ASN A 532 -16.38 5.60 -11.67
CA ASN A 532 -16.69 6.15 -10.35
C ASN A 532 -18.08 5.65 -9.94
N VAL A 533 -18.12 4.73 -9.02
CA VAL A 533 -19.36 4.45 -8.28
C VAL A 533 -19.42 5.52 -7.17
N SER A 534 -20.14 6.62 -7.43
CA SER A 534 -20.42 7.58 -6.35
C SER A 534 -21.31 6.88 -5.32
N SER A 535 -20.81 6.81 -4.08
CA SER A 535 -21.66 6.40 -2.96
C SER A 535 -22.84 7.37 -2.87
N SER A 536 -24.05 6.87 -2.76
CA SER A 536 -25.27 7.66 -2.63
C SER A 536 -26.25 6.93 -1.73
N PHE A 537 -27.00 7.67 -0.92
CA PHE A 537 -28.15 7.13 -0.17
C PHE A 537 -29.36 6.98 -1.07
N ILE A 538 -29.43 7.75 -2.17
CA ILE A 538 -30.54 7.67 -3.13
C ILE A 538 -30.31 6.47 -4.04
N PRO A 539 -31.18 5.43 -3.97
CA PRO A 539 -31.05 4.24 -4.80
C PRO A 539 -31.08 4.56 -6.30
N PRO A 540 -30.42 3.74 -7.15
CA PRO A 540 -30.33 3.96 -8.60
C PRO A 540 -31.68 4.09 -9.28
N GLU A 541 -32.70 3.35 -8.84
CA GLU A 541 -34.06 3.36 -9.37
C GLU A 541 -34.75 4.71 -9.09
N LEU A 542 -34.56 5.25 -7.89
CA LEU A 542 -35.08 6.58 -7.54
C LEU A 542 -34.29 7.66 -8.28
N ARG A 543 -32.96 7.56 -8.35
CA ARG A 543 -32.17 8.50 -9.16
C ARG A 543 -32.68 8.55 -10.59
N LYS A 544 -32.96 7.41 -11.21
CA LYS A 544 -33.50 7.33 -12.56
C LYS A 544 -34.91 7.91 -12.68
N GLY A 545 -35.79 7.63 -11.69
CA GLY A 545 -37.17 8.12 -11.68
C GLY A 545 -37.29 9.64 -11.50
N PHE A 546 -36.37 10.24 -10.77
CA PHE A 546 -36.28 11.68 -10.52
C PHE A 546 -35.27 12.40 -11.43
N GLU A 547 -34.78 11.73 -12.48
CA GLU A 547 -33.82 12.26 -13.46
C GLU A 547 -32.52 12.78 -12.85
N LEU A 548 -32.12 12.24 -11.69
CA LEU A 548 -30.84 12.49 -11.07
C LEU A 548 -29.69 11.75 -11.81
N PRO A 549 -28.46 12.21 -11.72
CA PRO A 549 -27.32 11.55 -12.36
C PRO A 549 -27.15 10.10 -11.94
N THR A 550 -27.03 9.22 -12.93
CA THR A 550 -26.73 7.79 -12.74
C THR A 550 -25.32 7.48 -13.28
N TYR A 551 -24.85 6.25 -13.08
CA TYR A 551 -23.59 5.81 -13.70
C TYR A 551 -23.64 5.89 -15.23
N GLU A 552 -24.81 5.69 -15.84
CA GLU A 552 -25.00 5.82 -17.30
C GLU A 552 -24.79 7.24 -17.79
N TYR A 553 -25.11 8.20 -16.95
CA TYR A 553 -24.87 9.62 -17.20
C TYR A 553 -23.37 9.92 -17.26
N GLN A 554 -22.61 9.44 -16.27
CA GLN A 554 -21.16 9.60 -16.25
C GLN A 554 -20.50 8.90 -17.45
N ASP A 555 -20.95 7.70 -17.79
CA ASP A 555 -20.45 6.96 -18.94
C ASP A 555 -20.66 7.71 -20.26
N ALA A 556 -21.81 8.37 -20.42
CA ALA A 556 -22.10 9.19 -21.59
C ALA A 556 -21.20 10.44 -21.67
N VAL A 557 -20.90 11.06 -20.54
CA VAL A 557 -19.97 12.20 -20.48
C VAL A 557 -18.55 11.78 -20.91
N TRP A 558 -18.05 10.65 -20.39
CA TRP A 558 -16.74 10.13 -20.76
C TRP A 558 -16.69 9.69 -22.23
N ALA A 559 -17.76 9.09 -22.74
CA ALA A 559 -17.87 8.72 -24.13
C ALA A 559 -17.79 9.95 -25.06
N TYR A 560 -18.51 11.02 -24.70
CA TYR A 560 -18.44 12.26 -25.48
C TYR A 560 -17.01 12.82 -25.51
N TYR A 561 -16.31 12.91 -24.39
CA TYR A 561 -14.94 13.42 -24.35
C TYR A 561 -13.98 12.58 -25.18
N PHE A 562 -14.08 11.27 -25.11
CA PHE A 562 -13.25 10.37 -25.89
C PHE A 562 -13.48 10.54 -27.40
N TYR A 563 -14.73 10.41 -27.84
CA TYR A 563 -15.04 10.49 -29.26
C TYR A 563 -14.81 11.87 -29.83
N ARG A 564 -15.07 12.93 -29.06
CA ARG A 564 -14.78 14.31 -29.43
C ARG A 564 -13.29 14.55 -29.65
N LEU A 565 -12.47 14.06 -28.73
CA LEU A 565 -11.02 14.21 -28.80
C LEU A 565 -10.42 13.61 -30.07
N ILE A 566 -10.88 12.44 -30.47
CA ILE A 566 -10.35 11.72 -31.64
C ILE A 566 -11.01 12.09 -32.96
N SER A 567 -12.20 12.72 -32.95
CA SER A 567 -13.03 12.96 -34.15
C SER A 567 -12.38 13.87 -35.21
N ARG A 568 -11.41 14.68 -34.82
CA ARG A 568 -10.72 15.64 -35.71
C ARG A 568 -9.21 15.41 -35.78
N ALA A 569 -8.73 14.31 -35.19
CA ALA A 569 -7.34 13.92 -35.24
C ALA A 569 -7.03 13.22 -36.58
N GLU A 570 -5.85 13.41 -37.13
CA GLU A 570 -5.31 12.66 -38.26
C GLU A 570 -4.74 11.30 -37.79
N THR A 571 -4.03 11.31 -36.66
CA THR A 571 -3.40 10.11 -36.10
C THR A 571 -3.72 10.00 -34.62
N VAL A 572 -4.14 8.83 -34.18
CA VAL A 572 -4.43 8.52 -32.76
C VAL A 572 -3.59 7.32 -32.33
N TRP A 573 -2.83 7.48 -31.26
CA TRP A 573 -2.11 6.43 -30.59
C TRP A 573 -2.75 6.15 -29.21
N MET A 574 -3.14 4.92 -28.98
CA MET A 574 -3.72 4.48 -27.71
C MET A 574 -2.83 3.41 -27.08
N PHE A 575 -2.28 3.73 -25.91
CA PHE A 575 -1.48 2.80 -25.13
C PHE A 575 -2.33 2.12 -24.06
N THR A 576 -2.21 0.81 -23.96
CA THR A 576 -2.92 -0.01 -22.96
C THR A 576 -1.93 -0.77 -22.10
N ASP A 577 -2.20 -0.85 -20.79
CA ASP A 577 -1.48 -1.76 -19.88
C ASP A 577 -2.08 -3.15 -19.99
N SER A 578 -1.28 -4.11 -20.41
CA SER A 578 -1.73 -5.51 -20.62
C SER A 578 -1.45 -6.43 -19.43
N ARG A 579 -0.97 -5.91 -18.29
CA ARG A 579 -0.73 -6.72 -17.10
C ARG A 579 -2.03 -7.20 -16.48
N THR A 580 -2.00 -8.46 -16.01
CA THR A 580 -3.05 -9.05 -15.20
C THR A 580 -2.46 -9.33 -13.82
N GLU A 581 -2.74 -8.47 -12.84
CA GLU A 581 -2.29 -8.65 -11.46
C GLU A 581 -3.50 -8.67 -10.51
N GLY A 582 -3.72 -9.80 -9.85
CA GLY A 582 -4.81 -9.97 -8.89
C GLY A 582 -6.19 -9.75 -9.50
N LEU A 583 -6.98 -8.82 -8.93
CA LEU A 583 -8.31 -8.45 -9.42
C LEU A 583 -8.29 -7.38 -10.52
N ARG A 584 -7.13 -6.81 -10.85
CA ARG A 584 -6.98 -5.85 -11.95
C ARG A 584 -6.68 -6.60 -13.23
N SER A 585 -7.64 -6.64 -14.15
CA SER A 585 -7.41 -7.12 -15.50
C SER A 585 -6.85 -5.98 -16.35
N GLY A 586 -5.76 -6.23 -17.09
CA GLY A 586 -5.24 -5.31 -18.11
C GLY A 586 -6.18 -5.24 -19.33
N GLU A 587 -7.49 -5.02 -19.09
CA GLU A 587 -8.51 -5.00 -20.14
C GLU A 587 -8.45 -3.67 -20.91
N GLU A 588 -8.45 -3.78 -22.23
CA GLU A 588 -8.54 -2.61 -23.11
C GLU A 588 -9.84 -1.85 -22.87
N SER A 589 -9.79 -0.53 -22.98
CA SER A 589 -10.98 0.32 -22.92
C SER A 589 -12.09 -0.17 -23.88
N ARG A 590 -13.32 -0.15 -23.41
CA ARG A 590 -14.50 -0.44 -24.23
C ARG A 590 -14.59 0.45 -25.47
N TYR A 591 -14.01 1.64 -25.42
CA TYR A 591 -14.00 2.56 -26.56
C TYR A 591 -13.15 2.04 -27.72
N ILE A 592 -12.03 1.37 -27.45
CA ILE A 592 -11.22 0.71 -28.49
C ILE A 592 -12.05 -0.37 -29.18
N LYS A 593 -12.75 -1.19 -28.40
CA LYS A 593 -13.65 -2.23 -28.92
C LYS A 593 -14.84 -1.63 -29.71
N GLN A 594 -15.38 -0.50 -29.27
CA GLN A 594 -16.44 0.18 -30.01
C GLN A 594 -15.94 0.74 -31.35
N LEU A 595 -14.74 1.32 -31.39
CA LEU A 595 -14.14 1.75 -32.67
C LEU A 595 -13.99 0.58 -33.66
N GLU A 596 -13.50 -0.58 -33.17
CA GLU A 596 -13.29 -1.76 -34.00
C GLU A 596 -14.61 -2.43 -34.45
N TYR A 597 -15.54 -2.68 -33.52
CA TYR A 597 -16.71 -3.53 -33.79
C TYR A 597 -18.01 -2.74 -34.07
N HIS A 598 -18.17 -1.55 -33.48
CA HIS A 598 -19.38 -0.74 -33.70
C HIS A 598 -19.22 0.21 -34.90
N PHE A 599 -18.08 0.93 -34.94
CA PHE A 599 -17.76 1.83 -36.04
C PHE A 599 -17.04 1.14 -37.21
N ASN A 600 -16.62 -0.10 -37.02
CA ASN A 600 -15.94 -0.92 -38.03
C ASN A 600 -14.68 -0.26 -38.62
N LEU A 601 -13.90 0.42 -37.74
CA LEU A 601 -12.67 1.10 -38.13
C LEU A 601 -11.48 0.16 -38.14
N PRO A 602 -10.55 0.29 -39.09
CA PRO A 602 -9.31 -0.48 -39.08
C PRO A 602 -8.38 0.01 -37.96
N LEU A 603 -7.94 -0.91 -37.10
CA LEU A 603 -6.97 -0.63 -36.02
C LEU A 603 -5.62 -1.26 -36.33
N ASN A 604 -4.55 -0.49 -36.22
CA ASN A 604 -3.18 -1.01 -36.26
C ASN A 604 -2.81 -1.45 -34.82
N ARG A 605 -2.53 -2.73 -34.62
CA ARG A 605 -2.24 -3.27 -33.31
C ARG A 605 -0.77 -3.63 -33.17
N TYR A 606 -0.15 -3.11 -32.10
CA TYR A 606 1.25 -3.34 -31.72
C TYR A 606 1.30 -3.96 -30.33
N VAL A 607 2.18 -4.94 -30.14
CA VAL A 607 2.40 -5.58 -28.85
C VAL A 607 3.86 -5.44 -28.48
N VAL A 608 4.13 -4.74 -27.39
CA VAL A 608 5.47 -4.64 -26.84
C VAL A 608 5.74 -5.88 -25.99
N ARG A 609 6.77 -6.63 -26.37
CA ARG A 609 7.24 -7.77 -25.61
C ARG A 609 8.60 -7.40 -25.01
N PHE A 610 8.75 -7.66 -23.74
CA PHE A 610 10.09 -7.66 -23.13
C PHE A 610 10.70 -9.02 -23.46
N ASP A 611 11.81 -9.02 -24.21
CA ASP A 611 12.64 -10.22 -24.27
C ASP A 611 13.05 -10.56 -22.84
N LYS A 612 12.92 -11.83 -22.48
CA LYS A 612 13.56 -12.30 -21.24
C LYS A 612 15.02 -11.89 -21.38
N MET A 613 15.46 -10.98 -20.53
CA MET A 613 16.89 -10.71 -20.40
C MET A 613 17.53 -12.10 -20.30
N LYS A 614 18.38 -12.45 -21.27
CA LYS A 614 19.25 -13.58 -21.08
C LYS A 614 19.97 -13.27 -19.79
N THR A 615 19.62 -13.97 -18.72
CA THR A 615 20.39 -13.95 -17.50
C THR A 615 21.80 -14.20 -17.95
N ALA A 616 22.66 -13.22 -17.79
CA ALA A 616 24.09 -13.40 -18.05
C ALA A 616 24.43 -14.71 -17.33
N GLN A 617 25.02 -15.65 -18.05
CA GLN A 617 25.54 -16.85 -17.41
C GLN A 617 26.60 -16.35 -16.46
N VAL A 618 26.24 -16.30 -15.19
CA VAL A 618 27.15 -15.82 -14.15
C VAL A 618 28.17 -16.95 -13.99
N GLU A 619 29.42 -16.66 -14.35
CA GLU A 619 30.52 -17.60 -14.29
C GLU A 619 30.78 -18.10 -12.87
N ASP A 620 31.33 -19.30 -12.74
CA ASP A 620 31.76 -19.85 -11.45
C ASP A 620 32.89 -18.96 -10.86
N ILE A 621 32.95 -18.87 -9.56
CA ILE A 621 33.88 -17.99 -8.86
C ILE A 621 35.25 -18.71 -8.77
N VAL A 622 36.23 -18.15 -9.44
CA VAL A 622 37.61 -18.69 -9.41
C VAL A 622 38.23 -18.42 -8.03
N LYS A 623 38.81 -19.45 -7.42
CA LYS A 623 39.52 -19.31 -6.14
C LYS A 623 40.87 -18.60 -6.33
N THR A 624 41.18 -17.76 -5.35
CA THR A 624 42.53 -17.13 -5.25
C THR A 624 43.33 -17.78 -4.11
N GLU A 625 44.63 -17.55 -4.09
CA GLU A 625 45.49 -18.01 -2.99
C GLU A 625 45.06 -17.43 -1.65
N GLU A 626 44.61 -16.15 -1.66
CA GLU A 626 44.05 -15.47 -0.48
C GLU A 626 42.81 -16.16 0.05
N ASP A 627 41.88 -16.59 -0.83
CA ASP A 627 40.67 -17.32 -0.45
C ASP A 627 41.03 -18.65 0.22
N VAL A 628 42.01 -19.37 -0.28
CA VAL A 628 42.51 -20.64 0.28
C VAL A 628 43.16 -20.40 1.65
N GLU A 629 43.96 -19.37 1.81
CA GLU A 629 44.53 -19.01 3.13
C GLU A 629 43.45 -18.64 4.13
N LYS A 630 42.44 -17.91 3.70
CA LYS A 630 41.27 -17.57 4.52
C LYS A 630 40.52 -18.82 4.97
N ILE A 631 40.29 -19.80 4.08
CA ILE A 631 39.65 -21.09 4.42
C ILE A 631 40.49 -21.84 5.47
N LYS A 632 41.78 -21.98 5.26
CA LYS A 632 42.69 -22.67 6.23
C LYS A 632 42.73 -22.01 7.61
N SER A 633 42.65 -20.69 7.64
CA SER A 633 42.62 -19.92 8.90
C SER A 633 41.26 -19.95 9.60
N THR A 634 40.17 -20.23 8.89
CA THR A 634 38.79 -20.25 9.41
C THR A 634 38.57 -21.51 10.28
N VAL A 635 37.82 -21.35 11.37
CA VAL A 635 37.39 -22.48 12.19
C VAL A 635 36.05 -22.97 11.67
N LEU A 636 36.02 -24.14 11.03
CA LEU A 636 34.82 -24.70 10.43
C LEU A 636 33.88 -25.27 11.50
N SER A 637 32.59 -25.32 11.18
CA SER A 637 31.53 -25.99 11.94
C SER A 637 30.74 -26.93 11.02
N ALA A 638 29.91 -27.78 11.59
CA ALA A 638 29.00 -28.61 10.79
C ALA A 638 28.15 -27.76 9.81
N THR A 639 27.62 -26.64 10.28
CA THR A 639 26.82 -25.70 9.45
C THR A 639 27.66 -25.08 8.32
N THR A 640 28.92 -24.68 8.62
CA THR A 640 29.80 -24.09 7.62
C THR A 640 30.14 -25.11 6.51
N LEU A 641 30.41 -26.35 6.90
CA LEU A 641 30.62 -27.46 5.96
C LEU A 641 29.37 -27.78 5.15
N GLN A 642 28.22 -27.82 5.79
CA GLN A 642 26.92 -28.00 5.10
C GLN A 642 26.65 -26.92 4.06
N ASN A 643 27.01 -25.66 4.33
CA ASN A 643 26.88 -24.56 3.38
C ASN A 643 27.75 -24.77 2.15
N TYR A 644 29.01 -25.27 2.35
CA TYR A 644 29.90 -25.62 1.22
C TYR A 644 29.32 -26.75 0.37
N LEU A 645 28.89 -27.85 1.03
CA LEU A 645 28.31 -29.01 0.37
C LEU A 645 26.99 -28.70 -0.35
N ALA A 646 26.18 -27.78 0.17
CA ALA A 646 24.93 -27.35 -0.47
C ALA A 646 25.15 -26.40 -1.65
N CYS A 647 26.06 -25.45 -1.51
CA CYS A 647 26.41 -24.48 -2.53
C CYS A 647 27.78 -23.85 -2.21
N PRO A 648 28.88 -24.22 -2.90
CA PRO A 648 30.19 -23.60 -2.71
C PRO A 648 30.18 -22.07 -2.81
N ALA A 649 29.39 -21.48 -3.71
CA ALA A 649 29.25 -20.04 -3.81
C ALA A 649 28.61 -19.41 -2.56
N LYS A 650 27.63 -20.06 -1.88
CA LYS A 650 27.07 -19.61 -0.61
C LYS A 650 28.13 -19.59 0.49
N PHE A 651 28.98 -20.61 0.53
CA PHE A 651 30.11 -20.68 1.45
C PHE A 651 31.10 -19.53 1.19
N TYR A 652 31.41 -19.27 -0.10
CA TYR A 652 32.32 -18.19 -0.49
C TYR A 652 31.80 -16.84 0.01
N TYR A 653 30.56 -16.47 -0.33
CA TYR A 653 30.02 -15.18 0.09
C TYR A 653 29.89 -15.05 1.61
N GLY A 654 29.35 -16.05 2.28
CA GLY A 654 29.06 -15.98 3.73
C GLY A 654 30.27 -16.26 4.63
N THR A 655 31.22 -17.14 4.22
CA THR A 655 32.35 -17.56 5.06
C THR A 655 33.67 -16.94 4.63
N VAL A 656 34.00 -16.93 3.33
CA VAL A 656 35.28 -16.42 2.85
C VAL A 656 35.21 -14.88 2.77
N LYS A 657 34.16 -14.31 2.20
CA LYS A 657 33.96 -12.84 2.07
C LYS A 657 33.21 -12.23 3.24
N GLU A 658 32.69 -13.02 4.17
CA GLU A 658 31.98 -12.57 5.39
C GLU A 658 30.83 -11.61 5.12
N LEU A 659 30.19 -11.74 3.93
CA LEU A 659 29.01 -10.94 3.61
C LEU A 659 27.83 -11.37 4.47
N LYS A 660 27.10 -10.41 4.97
CA LYS A 660 25.87 -10.62 5.73
C LYS A 660 24.71 -9.90 5.06
N ALA A 661 23.52 -10.49 5.10
CA ALA A 661 22.28 -9.78 4.76
C ALA A 661 22.03 -8.67 5.79
N GLU A 662 21.38 -7.58 5.37
CA GLU A 662 20.88 -6.60 6.32
C GLU A 662 19.82 -7.27 7.22
N GLU A 663 19.97 -7.07 8.53
CA GLU A 663 19.01 -7.61 9.50
C GLU A 663 17.71 -6.79 9.40
N GLU A 664 16.63 -7.44 8.94
CA GLU A 664 15.30 -6.87 8.99
C GLU A 664 14.65 -7.09 10.36
N VAL A 665 13.88 -6.12 10.83
CA VAL A 665 13.13 -6.25 12.08
C VAL A 665 12.05 -7.31 11.92
N ALA A 666 12.17 -8.42 12.64
CA ALA A 666 11.19 -9.49 12.61
C ALA A 666 9.98 -9.19 13.52
N GLU A 667 8.77 -9.19 12.95
CA GLU A 667 7.52 -9.04 13.72
C GLU A 667 7.03 -10.34 14.39
N SER A 668 7.47 -11.48 13.87
CA SER A 668 7.12 -12.81 14.39
C SER A 668 8.31 -13.74 14.29
N LEU A 669 8.36 -14.73 15.19
CA LEU A 669 9.39 -15.75 15.15
C LEU A 669 9.39 -16.48 13.81
N ASP A 670 10.54 -16.50 13.15
CA ASP A 670 10.83 -17.41 12.06
C ASP A 670 11.20 -18.81 12.60
N TYR A 671 11.50 -19.75 11.69
CA TYR A 671 11.85 -21.12 12.09
C TYR A 671 13.17 -21.20 12.86
N GLY A 672 14.14 -20.33 12.58
CA GLY A 672 15.42 -20.27 13.27
C GLY A 672 15.25 -19.74 14.70
N MET A 673 14.60 -18.58 14.84
CA MET A 673 14.29 -17.96 16.14
C MET A 673 13.40 -18.88 17.01
N PHE A 674 12.45 -19.60 16.38
CA PHE A 674 11.65 -20.61 17.08
C PHE A 674 12.55 -21.70 17.72
N GLY A 675 13.53 -22.18 16.94
CA GLY A 675 14.54 -23.12 17.44
C GLY A 675 15.31 -22.54 18.62
N THR A 676 15.84 -21.33 18.49
CA THR A 676 16.59 -20.65 19.54
C THR A 676 15.79 -20.54 20.83
N VAL A 677 14.52 -20.08 20.78
CA VAL A 677 13.65 -19.96 21.96
C VAL A 677 13.40 -21.32 22.62
N TYR A 678 13.21 -22.38 21.82
CA TYR A 678 13.02 -23.73 22.34
C TYR A 678 14.31 -24.24 23.03
N HIS A 679 15.48 -24.13 22.41
CA HIS A 679 16.77 -24.53 22.96
C HIS A 679 17.07 -23.80 24.28
N GLU A 680 16.91 -22.48 24.30
CA GLU A 680 17.11 -21.67 25.49
C GLU A 680 16.13 -22.01 26.62
N THR A 681 14.88 -22.34 26.29
CA THR A 681 13.92 -22.81 27.28
C THR A 681 14.39 -24.14 27.88
N MET A 682 14.75 -25.10 27.03
CA MET A 682 15.27 -26.40 27.51
C MET A 682 16.55 -26.23 28.35
N ARG A 683 17.51 -25.41 27.90
CA ARG A 683 18.71 -25.07 28.62
C ARG A 683 18.41 -24.52 30.01
N SER A 684 17.45 -23.61 30.14
CA SER A 684 17.08 -23.00 31.42
C SER A 684 16.53 -24.00 32.44
N LEU A 685 15.84 -25.06 31.98
CA LEU A 685 15.26 -26.08 32.85
C LEU A 685 16.31 -27.00 33.50
N TYR A 686 17.53 -27.05 32.98
CA TYR A 686 18.66 -27.80 33.55
C TYR A 686 19.66 -26.91 34.29
N THR A 687 19.24 -25.70 34.65
CA THR A 687 20.03 -24.75 35.45
C THR A 687 19.49 -24.72 36.89
N SER A 688 20.36 -24.53 37.90
CA SER A 688 19.92 -24.43 39.28
C SER A 688 19.03 -23.20 39.51
N GLU A 689 17.98 -23.29 40.33
CA GLU A 689 17.05 -22.18 40.59
C GLU A 689 17.78 -21.00 41.29
N THR A 690 18.86 -21.25 41.99
CA THR A 690 19.70 -20.22 42.64
C THR A 690 20.55 -19.42 41.65
N ALA A 691 20.81 -19.99 40.48
CA ALA A 691 21.52 -19.31 39.40
C ALA A 691 20.58 -18.53 38.48
N MET A 692 19.25 -18.70 38.62
CA MET A 692 18.22 -18.05 37.82
C MET A 692 17.75 -16.73 38.44
N GLY A 693 18.64 -15.81 38.76
CA GLY A 693 18.26 -14.42 38.92
C GLY A 693 17.64 -13.88 37.62
N GLU A 694 16.74 -12.88 37.71
CA GLU A 694 16.08 -12.27 36.54
C GLU A 694 17.09 -11.86 35.45
N ASP A 695 18.32 -11.50 35.83
CA ASP A 695 19.39 -11.07 34.91
C ASP A 695 20.08 -12.24 34.18
N PHE A 696 19.97 -13.48 34.64
CA PHE A 696 20.61 -14.64 33.99
C PHE A 696 20.10 -14.91 32.58
N PHE A 697 18.85 -14.51 32.26
CA PHE A 697 18.24 -14.70 30.94
C PHE A 697 18.70 -13.65 29.93
N PHE A 698 19.35 -12.57 30.35
CA PHE A 698 19.62 -11.43 29.50
C PHE A 698 21.06 -11.28 29.03
N ASP A 699 22.01 -12.07 29.58
CA ASP A 699 23.43 -11.88 29.30
C ASP A 699 24.05 -13.07 28.55
N HIS A 700 23.79 -13.10 27.21
CA HIS A 700 24.33 -14.16 26.34
C HIS A 700 25.56 -13.79 25.53
N LYS A 701 26.04 -12.59 25.57
CA LYS A 701 27.28 -12.20 24.87
C LYS A 701 28.55 -12.37 25.69
N GLY A 702 28.42 -12.68 26.96
CA GLY A 702 29.54 -13.00 27.84
C GLY A 702 29.60 -14.49 28.15
N GLU A 703 30.64 -15.20 27.69
CA GLU A 703 30.99 -16.52 28.13
C GLU A 703 31.29 -16.50 29.67
N ASN A 704 30.23 -16.60 30.45
CA ASN A 704 30.42 -16.71 31.89
C ASN A 704 30.76 -18.15 32.23
N GLU A 705 32.04 -18.44 32.45
CA GLU A 705 32.51 -19.68 33.07
C GLU A 705 31.78 -20.01 34.38
N LYS A 706 31.19 -19.02 35.03
CA LYS A 706 30.34 -19.17 36.20
C LYS A 706 29.01 -19.89 35.91
N ALA A 707 28.47 -19.76 34.71
CA ALA A 707 27.24 -20.43 34.31
C ALA A 707 27.40 -21.94 34.10
N LEU A 708 28.61 -22.41 33.82
CA LEU A 708 28.92 -23.83 33.74
C LEU A 708 28.99 -24.49 35.14
N SER A 709 29.35 -23.74 36.21
CA SER A 709 29.39 -24.25 37.56
C SER A 709 27.99 -24.45 38.20
N ASP A 710 26.95 -23.77 37.65
CA ASP A 710 25.60 -23.80 38.20
C ASP A 710 24.65 -24.78 37.47
N CYS A 711 25.20 -25.65 36.63
CA CYS A 711 24.46 -26.75 36.00
C CYS A 711 23.99 -27.75 37.08
N LEU A 712 22.72 -28.13 37.00
CA LEU A 712 22.21 -29.24 37.79
C LEU A 712 22.94 -30.50 37.35
N LYS A 713 23.71 -31.10 38.24
CA LYS A 713 24.49 -32.32 37.92
C LYS A 713 23.62 -33.57 37.89
N LEU A 714 22.53 -33.60 38.66
CA LEU A 714 21.66 -34.78 38.76
C LEU A 714 20.19 -34.34 38.52
N ILE A 715 19.56 -34.88 37.50
CA ILE A 715 18.13 -34.68 37.19
C ILE A 715 17.35 -35.90 37.62
N THR A 716 16.53 -35.75 38.70
CA THR A 716 15.70 -36.82 39.23
C THR A 716 14.31 -36.85 38.60
N ARG A 717 13.59 -37.95 38.80
CA ARG A 717 12.19 -38.08 38.39
C ARG A 717 11.31 -37.00 39.04
N GLU A 718 11.48 -36.73 40.33
CA GLU A 718 10.72 -35.71 41.08
C GLU A 718 10.99 -34.31 40.52
N TYR A 719 12.23 -34.02 40.13
CA TYR A 719 12.55 -32.74 39.51
C TYR A 719 11.78 -32.52 38.19
N ILE A 720 11.79 -33.53 37.31
CA ILE A 720 11.03 -33.45 36.07
C ILE A 720 9.52 -33.34 36.32
N GLN A 721 8.97 -34.13 37.24
CA GLN A 721 7.58 -34.08 37.64
C GLN A 721 7.18 -32.69 38.17
N SER A 722 8.05 -32.07 38.97
CA SER A 722 7.82 -30.72 39.49
C SER A 722 7.64 -29.70 38.37
N TRP A 723 8.46 -29.75 37.32
CA TRP A 723 8.30 -28.87 36.15
C TRP A 723 7.07 -29.17 35.34
N LEU A 724 6.65 -30.41 35.19
CA LEU A 724 5.42 -30.79 34.49
C LEU A 724 4.16 -30.24 35.19
N THR A 725 4.20 -29.91 36.45
CA THR A 725 3.10 -29.28 37.21
C THR A 725 3.17 -27.74 37.20
N ARG A 726 4.25 -27.15 36.70
CA ARG A 726 4.52 -25.70 36.68
C ARG A 726 4.44 -25.12 35.28
N GLU A 727 3.37 -25.46 34.53
CA GLU A 727 3.19 -25.03 33.14
C GLU A 727 3.25 -23.50 32.95
N ASP A 728 2.65 -22.74 33.87
CA ASP A 728 2.64 -21.28 33.82
C ASP A 728 4.03 -20.66 33.98
N ASP A 729 4.92 -21.31 34.73
CA ASP A 729 6.31 -20.84 34.89
C ASP A 729 7.08 -21.05 33.59
N ILE A 730 6.90 -22.18 32.92
CA ILE A 730 7.51 -22.45 31.61
C ILE A 730 6.94 -21.46 30.60
N ARG A 731 5.63 -21.21 30.60
CA ARG A 731 4.97 -20.22 29.71
C ARG A 731 5.56 -18.83 29.89
N ARG A 732 5.79 -18.38 31.12
CA ARG A 732 6.43 -17.10 31.42
C ARG A 732 7.87 -17.05 30.90
N LYS A 733 8.63 -18.12 31.02
CA LYS A 733 10.00 -18.23 30.48
C LYS A 733 9.99 -18.10 28.93
N VAL A 734 9.12 -18.86 28.25
CA VAL A 734 8.99 -18.81 26.79
C VAL A 734 8.65 -17.39 26.33
N LYS A 735 7.67 -16.73 26.98
CA LYS A 735 7.31 -15.35 26.66
C LYS A 735 8.48 -14.37 26.84
N SER A 736 9.24 -14.47 27.91
CA SER A 736 10.39 -13.59 28.14
C SER A 736 11.49 -13.80 27.09
N LEU A 737 11.70 -15.04 26.65
CA LEU A 737 12.65 -15.35 25.58
C LEU A 737 12.18 -14.82 24.22
N ILE A 738 10.89 -14.93 23.90
CA ILE A 738 10.31 -14.34 22.67
C ILE A 738 10.45 -12.81 22.68
N ILE A 739 10.17 -12.16 23.81
CA ILE A 739 10.34 -10.71 23.97
C ILE A 739 11.79 -10.31 23.68
N ARG A 740 12.75 -11.07 24.19
CA ARG A 740 14.17 -10.82 23.97
C ARG A 740 14.57 -11.04 22.51
N GLU A 741 14.20 -12.16 21.93
CA GLU A 741 14.61 -12.56 20.58
C GLU A 741 14.10 -11.61 19.50
N LEU A 742 12.86 -11.11 19.68
CA LEU A 742 12.24 -10.16 18.76
C LEU A 742 12.35 -8.71 19.21
N ASN A 743 13.02 -8.45 20.32
CA ASN A 743 13.10 -7.13 20.94
C ASN A 743 11.73 -6.45 21.11
N LEU A 744 10.74 -7.25 21.59
CA LEU A 744 9.34 -6.81 21.78
C LEU A 744 9.14 -6.20 23.17
N MET A 745 8.08 -5.43 23.33
CA MET A 745 7.58 -5.01 24.65
C MET A 745 6.67 -6.05 25.31
N GLU A 746 5.87 -6.74 24.53
CA GLU A 746 4.97 -7.81 24.98
C GLU A 746 4.70 -8.80 23.83
N VAL A 747 4.32 -10.01 24.22
CA VAL A 747 3.93 -11.04 23.26
C VAL A 747 2.47 -10.85 22.88
N SER A 748 2.18 -10.68 21.59
CA SER A 748 0.82 -10.47 21.05
C SER A 748 0.61 -11.20 19.71
N GLY A 749 -0.62 -11.23 19.23
CA GLY A 749 -0.94 -11.76 17.90
C GLY A 749 -0.47 -13.19 17.68
N ARG A 750 0.19 -13.45 16.54
CA ARG A 750 0.72 -14.76 16.15
C ARG A 750 1.69 -15.35 17.18
N ASN A 751 2.48 -14.50 17.85
CA ASN A 751 3.49 -14.94 18.81
C ASN A 751 2.88 -15.59 20.08
N LEU A 752 1.60 -15.30 20.41
CA LEU A 752 0.87 -16.02 21.46
C LEU A 752 0.67 -17.49 21.10
N VAL A 753 0.27 -17.77 19.85
CA VAL A 753 0.10 -19.14 19.37
C VAL A 753 1.44 -19.87 19.36
N VAL A 754 2.51 -19.21 18.91
CA VAL A 754 3.86 -19.77 18.92
C VAL A 754 4.33 -20.08 20.34
N THR A 755 4.01 -19.24 21.31
CA THR A 755 4.28 -19.50 22.75
C THR A 755 3.67 -20.83 23.18
N ASP A 756 2.41 -21.08 22.84
CA ASP A 756 1.72 -22.31 23.21
C ASP A 756 2.29 -23.55 22.50
N VAL A 757 2.75 -23.41 21.26
CA VAL A 757 3.42 -24.51 20.52
C VAL A 757 4.76 -24.85 21.18
N ILE A 758 5.59 -23.85 21.47
CA ILE A 758 6.89 -24.08 22.16
C ILE A 758 6.67 -24.72 23.54
N LEU A 759 5.70 -24.20 24.30
CA LEU A 759 5.35 -24.75 25.60
C LEU A 759 4.99 -26.26 25.51
N ARG A 760 4.14 -26.65 24.56
CA ARG A 760 3.78 -28.05 24.31
C ARG A 760 4.98 -28.90 23.94
N TYR A 761 5.91 -28.35 23.15
CA TYR A 761 7.14 -29.05 22.79
C TYR A 761 8.03 -29.28 24.00
N VAL A 762 8.21 -28.29 24.84
CA VAL A 762 9.00 -28.39 26.10
C VAL A 762 8.37 -29.42 27.04
N MET A 763 7.05 -29.31 27.28
CA MET A 763 6.31 -30.26 28.14
C MET A 763 6.45 -31.69 27.63
N LYS A 764 6.33 -31.90 26.30
CA LYS A 764 6.48 -33.25 25.71
C LYS A 764 7.90 -33.77 25.85
N THR A 765 8.91 -32.93 25.70
CA THR A 765 10.33 -33.30 25.90
C THR A 765 10.59 -33.75 27.34
N LEU A 766 10.02 -33.03 28.32
CA LEU A 766 10.13 -33.41 29.74
C LEU A 766 9.42 -34.75 30.01
N GLN A 767 8.24 -34.97 29.46
CA GLN A 767 7.51 -36.25 29.55
C GLN A 767 8.37 -37.40 28.98
N ARG A 768 9.00 -37.21 27.83
CA ARG A 768 9.85 -38.23 27.20
C ARG A 768 11.10 -38.52 28.05
N ASN A 769 11.70 -37.52 28.69
CA ASN A 769 12.83 -37.75 29.64
C ASN A 769 12.35 -38.60 30.83
N LEU A 770 11.14 -38.37 31.36
CA LEU A 770 10.56 -39.16 32.43
C LEU A 770 10.31 -40.62 31.99
N GLU A 771 9.76 -40.79 30.78
CA GLU A 771 9.52 -42.14 30.19
C GLU A 771 10.87 -42.90 29.99
N LEU A 772 11.91 -42.19 29.54
CA LEU A 772 13.27 -42.77 29.40
C LEU A 772 13.85 -43.22 30.75
N LEU A 773 13.71 -42.42 31.82
CA LEU A 773 14.15 -42.84 33.16
C LEU A 773 13.43 -44.11 33.62
N HIS A 774 12.15 -44.28 33.27
CA HIS A 774 11.42 -45.50 33.57
C HIS A 774 11.90 -46.69 32.74
N ALA A 775 12.13 -46.47 31.43
CA ALA A 775 12.57 -47.53 30.52
C ALA A 775 13.97 -48.05 30.84
N GLU A 776 14.87 -47.14 31.21
CA GLU A 776 16.25 -47.45 31.60
C GLU A 776 16.37 -47.99 33.06
N GLY A 777 15.26 -47.96 33.82
CA GLY A 777 15.23 -48.48 35.19
C GLY A 777 16.06 -47.63 36.19
N VAL A 778 16.27 -46.36 35.90
CA VAL A 778 17.06 -45.42 36.74
C VAL A 778 16.18 -44.31 37.29
N ASP A 779 16.54 -43.78 38.47
CA ASP A 779 15.79 -42.68 39.12
C ASP A 779 16.25 -41.28 38.73
N SER A 780 17.43 -41.20 38.09
CA SER A 780 18.04 -39.96 37.67
C SER A 780 19.02 -40.15 36.54
N PHE A 781 19.34 -39.07 35.85
CA PHE A 781 20.48 -39.01 34.92
C PHE A 781 21.38 -37.82 35.28
N GLU A 782 22.66 -37.94 34.92
CA GLU A 782 23.65 -36.89 35.18
C GLU A 782 23.75 -35.98 33.95
N VAL A 783 23.58 -34.65 34.10
CA VAL A 783 23.90 -33.66 33.10
C VAL A 783 25.39 -33.29 33.23
N LEU A 784 26.19 -33.72 32.28
CA LEU A 784 27.63 -33.46 32.23
C LEU A 784 27.94 -32.06 31.73
N GLY A 785 27.08 -31.52 30.85
CA GLY A 785 27.22 -30.18 30.31
C GLY A 785 26.06 -29.81 29.40
N ARG A 786 25.89 -28.51 29.18
CA ARG A 786 24.88 -27.92 28.28
C ARG A 786 25.55 -26.80 27.48
N GLU A 787 25.19 -26.62 26.22
CA GLU A 787 25.84 -25.70 25.28
C GLU A 787 27.38 -25.86 25.32
N VAL A 788 27.84 -27.15 25.31
CA VAL A 788 29.25 -27.46 25.47
C VAL A 788 29.99 -27.11 24.19
N ARG A 789 30.88 -26.15 24.30
CA ARG A 789 31.79 -25.80 23.21
C ARG A 789 32.90 -26.83 23.11
N VAL A 790 32.97 -27.49 21.96
CA VAL A 790 34.02 -28.42 21.60
C VAL A 790 34.85 -27.90 20.44
N GLN A 791 36.16 -28.13 20.48
CA GLN A 791 37.11 -27.74 19.44
C GLN A 791 38.14 -28.83 19.23
N GLY A 792 38.64 -28.94 18.00
CA GLY A 792 39.66 -29.87 17.63
C GLY A 792 40.19 -29.61 16.21
N GLU A 793 41.04 -30.50 15.77
CA GLU A 793 41.69 -30.39 14.48
C GLU A 793 41.54 -31.73 13.74
N PHE A 794 41.27 -31.66 12.43
CA PHE A 794 41.24 -32.79 11.52
C PHE A 794 42.06 -32.45 10.29
N LYS A 795 43.13 -33.21 10.02
CA LYS A 795 44.04 -33.02 8.85
C LYS A 795 44.52 -31.56 8.66
N GLY A 796 44.84 -30.86 9.75
CA GLY A 796 45.30 -29.46 9.73
C GLY A 796 44.21 -28.41 9.71
N GLN A 797 42.93 -28.79 9.52
CA GLN A 797 41.80 -27.89 9.57
C GLN A 797 41.19 -27.87 10.99
N ARG A 798 40.97 -26.67 11.52
CA ARG A 798 40.31 -26.50 12.83
C ARG A 798 38.79 -26.58 12.70
N PHE A 799 38.18 -27.29 13.65
CA PHE A 799 36.72 -27.43 13.76
C PHE A 799 36.25 -27.02 15.14
N LYS A 800 35.00 -26.55 15.21
CA LYS A 800 34.27 -26.23 16.42
C LYS A 800 32.87 -26.80 16.37
N GLY A 801 32.29 -27.09 17.54
CA GLY A 801 30.88 -27.46 17.69
C GLY A 801 30.32 -26.93 19.01
N PHE A 802 29.01 -26.80 19.06
CA PHE A 802 28.25 -26.51 20.28
C PHE A 802 27.21 -27.61 20.45
N ILE A 803 27.35 -28.35 21.57
CA ILE A 803 26.51 -29.49 21.87
C ILE A 803 25.46 -29.05 22.86
N ASP A 804 24.17 -29.18 22.48
CA ASP A 804 23.06 -28.67 23.29
C ASP A 804 23.07 -29.25 24.71
N ARG A 805 23.29 -30.58 24.85
CA ARG A 805 23.39 -31.25 26.13
C ARG A 805 24.31 -32.51 26.06
N LEU A 806 25.20 -32.65 27.01
CA LEU A 806 25.89 -33.90 27.33
C LEU A 806 25.28 -34.48 28.58
N ASP A 807 24.80 -35.72 28.54
CA ASP A 807 24.23 -36.39 29.70
C ASP A 807 24.66 -37.87 29.78
N SER A 808 24.38 -38.48 30.93
CA SER A 808 24.68 -39.84 31.19
C SER A 808 23.57 -40.52 32.02
N PHE A 809 23.03 -41.62 31.52
CA PHE A 809 22.07 -42.45 32.25
C PHE A 809 22.75 -43.60 32.98
N HIS A 810 23.90 -44.05 32.52
CA HIS A 810 24.66 -45.13 33.11
C HIS A 810 26.17 -44.77 33.20
N PRO A 811 26.87 -45.22 34.25
CA PRO A 811 28.31 -44.98 34.37
C PRO A 811 29.08 -45.51 33.17
N GLY A 812 30.04 -44.75 32.64
CA GLY A 812 30.83 -45.11 31.45
C GLY A 812 30.19 -44.81 30.09
N GLN A 813 29.02 -44.25 30.08
CA GLN A 813 28.34 -43.78 28.84
C GLN A 813 28.20 -42.26 28.84
N VAL A 814 28.18 -41.66 27.65
CA VAL A 814 27.87 -40.26 27.43
C VAL A 814 26.98 -40.15 26.22
N ARG A 815 25.85 -39.43 26.36
CA ARG A 815 24.99 -39.09 25.21
C ARG A 815 25.26 -37.69 24.77
N VAL A 816 25.47 -37.52 23.48
CA VAL A 816 25.50 -36.26 22.76
C VAL A 816 24.05 -35.98 22.31
N VAL A 817 23.42 -35.04 22.95
CA VAL A 817 22.01 -34.71 22.70
C VAL A 817 21.91 -33.41 21.91
N ASP A 818 21.13 -33.46 20.87
CA ASP A 818 20.85 -32.34 19.97
C ASP A 818 19.34 -32.14 19.82
N TYR A 819 18.87 -30.90 19.95
CA TYR A 819 17.45 -30.55 19.79
C TYR A 819 17.19 -30.02 18.38
N LYS A 820 16.24 -30.61 17.64
CA LYS A 820 15.95 -30.24 16.24
C LYS A 820 14.47 -29.95 16.03
N THR A 821 14.14 -28.68 15.93
CA THR A 821 12.76 -28.24 15.63
C THR A 821 12.36 -28.40 14.16
N GLY A 822 13.35 -28.56 13.27
CA GLY A 822 13.17 -28.79 11.85
C GLY A 822 12.94 -30.29 11.49
N LYS A 823 12.94 -30.58 10.18
CA LYS A 823 12.79 -31.95 9.64
C LYS A 823 14.03 -32.78 9.97
N VAL A 824 13.81 -33.95 10.53
CA VAL A 824 14.82 -35.00 10.79
C VAL A 824 14.56 -36.11 9.78
N LEU A 825 15.58 -36.59 9.08
CA LEU A 825 15.50 -37.68 8.11
C LEU A 825 15.70 -39.03 8.83
N ASP A 826 15.23 -40.12 8.22
CA ASP A 826 15.49 -41.45 8.79
C ASP A 826 16.99 -41.80 8.72
N ASP A 827 17.69 -41.36 7.68
CA ASP A 827 19.15 -41.50 7.53
C ASP A 827 19.98 -40.68 8.55
N ASP A 828 19.35 -39.74 9.25
CA ASP A 828 20.01 -39.02 10.36
C ASP A 828 20.04 -39.85 11.66
N GLU A 829 19.11 -40.81 11.82
CA GLU A 829 18.86 -41.53 13.07
C GLU A 829 19.08 -43.04 12.95
N ASN A 830 18.99 -43.67 11.76
CA ASN A 830 19.07 -45.11 11.57
C ASN A 830 20.36 -45.50 10.81
N ILE A 831 21.53 -45.23 11.43
CA ILE A 831 22.83 -45.52 10.86
C ILE A 831 23.25 -46.95 11.33
N THR A 832 23.28 -47.88 10.41
CA THR A 832 23.72 -49.26 10.63
C THR A 832 25.02 -49.52 9.84
N ASP A 833 25.74 -50.61 10.13
CA ASP A 833 26.92 -51.00 9.35
C ASP A 833 26.65 -51.21 7.88
N ASP A 834 25.42 -51.66 7.54
CA ASP A 834 25.02 -51.94 6.17
C ASP A 834 24.78 -50.67 5.34
N ASN A 835 24.22 -49.62 5.94
CA ASN A 835 23.89 -48.37 5.22
C ASN A 835 24.87 -47.22 5.47
N ALA A 836 25.82 -47.40 6.38
CA ALA A 836 26.75 -46.37 6.82
C ALA A 836 27.55 -45.70 5.69
N LYS A 837 27.99 -46.49 4.72
CA LYS A 837 28.77 -45.97 3.56
C LYS A 837 27.88 -45.21 2.58
N ASP A 838 26.69 -45.68 2.32
CA ASP A 838 25.73 -45.07 1.41
C ASP A 838 25.26 -43.70 1.98
N ILE A 839 25.04 -43.64 3.30
CA ILE A 839 24.71 -42.37 3.99
C ILE A 839 25.89 -41.40 3.93
N ALA A 840 27.13 -41.87 4.15
CA ALA A 840 28.33 -41.03 4.04
C ALA A 840 28.47 -40.47 2.61
N GLU A 841 28.30 -41.31 1.57
CA GLU A 841 28.33 -40.88 0.18
C GLU A 841 27.24 -39.85 -0.12
N THR A 842 26.00 -40.05 0.39
CA THR A 842 24.88 -39.12 0.23
C THR A 842 25.15 -37.74 0.88
N ILE A 843 25.81 -37.72 2.04
CA ILE A 843 26.21 -36.46 2.71
C ILE A 843 27.10 -35.61 1.82
N PHE A 844 28.05 -36.20 1.10
CA PHE A 844 29.04 -35.47 0.28
C PHE A 844 28.66 -35.35 -1.20
N ALA A 845 27.60 -36.02 -1.66
CA ALA A 845 27.17 -35.95 -3.04
C ALA A 845 26.71 -34.55 -3.45
N VAL A 846 26.85 -34.22 -4.73
CA VAL A 846 26.44 -32.95 -5.32
C VAL A 846 24.93 -32.95 -5.57
N ASP A 847 24.26 -31.81 -5.36
CA ASP A 847 22.85 -31.55 -5.68
C ASP A 847 21.84 -32.55 -5.05
N VAL A 848 22.10 -33.00 -3.83
CA VAL A 848 21.21 -33.91 -3.08
C VAL A 848 20.06 -33.15 -2.42
N LYS A 849 18.83 -33.56 -2.70
CA LYS A 849 17.60 -32.93 -2.21
C LYS A 849 17.39 -33.06 -0.70
N ASP A 850 17.60 -34.25 -0.14
CA ASP A 850 17.41 -34.57 1.28
C ASP A 850 18.75 -35.09 1.86
N ARG A 851 19.68 -34.15 2.13
CA ARG A 851 20.99 -34.47 2.70
C ARG A 851 20.86 -34.77 4.19
N PRO A 852 21.46 -35.87 4.73
CA PRO A 852 21.47 -36.15 6.17
C PRO A 852 22.39 -35.18 6.92
N LYS A 853 21.85 -34.05 7.29
CA LYS A 853 22.62 -32.94 7.90
C LYS A 853 22.95 -33.19 9.36
N ILE A 854 22.07 -33.89 10.07
CA ILE A 854 22.21 -34.19 11.49
C ILE A 854 23.27 -35.29 11.68
N ALA A 855 23.28 -36.30 10.80
CA ALA A 855 24.31 -37.33 10.77
C ALA A 855 25.72 -36.70 10.62
N LEU A 856 25.92 -35.76 9.69
CA LEU A 856 27.17 -35.01 9.57
C LEU A 856 27.49 -34.19 10.82
N GLN A 857 26.48 -33.60 11.47
CA GLN A 857 26.68 -32.82 12.70
C GLN A 857 27.15 -33.73 13.83
N PHE A 858 26.56 -34.89 14.01
CA PHE A 858 26.99 -35.87 15.00
C PHE A 858 28.39 -36.42 14.72
N TYR A 859 28.73 -36.65 13.44
CA TYR A 859 30.10 -37.00 13.10
C TYR A 859 31.11 -35.95 13.62
N ILE A 860 30.85 -34.65 13.35
CA ILE A 860 31.69 -33.56 13.82
C ILE A 860 31.74 -33.54 15.35
N TYR A 861 30.62 -33.73 16.04
CA TYR A 861 30.56 -33.77 17.49
C TYR A 861 31.36 -34.97 18.04
N ASP A 862 31.20 -36.17 17.51
CA ASP A 862 31.91 -37.36 17.92
C ASP A 862 33.43 -37.21 17.75
N MET A 863 33.85 -36.60 16.62
CA MET A 863 35.27 -36.29 16.35
C MET A 863 35.87 -35.36 17.41
N LEU A 864 35.09 -34.34 17.82
CA LEU A 864 35.55 -33.30 18.74
C LEU A 864 35.44 -33.71 20.21
N VAL A 865 34.35 -34.44 20.57
CA VAL A 865 34.05 -34.84 21.95
C VAL A 865 34.94 -36.01 22.43
N GLY A 866 35.37 -36.89 21.52
CA GLY A 866 36.18 -38.08 21.91
C GLY A 866 37.42 -37.76 22.75
N ASN A 867 38.01 -36.60 22.58
CA ASN A 867 39.16 -36.11 23.37
C ASN A 867 38.78 -35.14 24.50
N HIS A 868 37.49 -34.80 24.66
CA HIS A 868 37.05 -33.84 25.68
C HIS A 868 37.07 -34.46 27.07
N PRO A 869 37.44 -33.73 28.12
CA PRO A 869 37.53 -34.30 29.47
C PRO A 869 36.25 -34.94 30.00
N LEU A 870 35.10 -34.45 29.61
CA LEU A 870 33.77 -34.96 30.03
C LEU A 870 33.42 -36.30 29.42
N ALA A 871 34.01 -36.66 28.24
CA ALA A 871 33.68 -37.88 27.51
C ALA A 871 34.86 -38.87 27.43
N LYS A 872 36.05 -38.47 27.85
CA LYS A 872 37.26 -39.30 27.71
C LYS A 872 37.11 -40.65 28.46
N GLY A 873 37.25 -41.72 27.70
CA GLY A 873 37.16 -43.09 28.25
C GLY A 873 35.71 -43.59 28.45
N ARG A 874 34.72 -42.87 27.97
CA ARG A 874 33.32 -43.28 27.99
C ARG A 874 32.83 -43.65 26.60
N GLN A 875 31.84 -44.50 26.51
CA GLN A 875 31.20 -44.86 25.26
C GLN A 875 30.24 -43.74 24.81
N LEU A 876 30.33 -43.30 23.53
CA LEU A 876 29.54 -42.20 23.00
C LEU A 876 28.23 -42.73 22.36
N PHE A 877 27.17 -42.03 22.65
CA PHE A 877 25.83 -42.25 22.02
C PHE A 877 25.31 -40.91 21.51
N ASN A 878 24.67 -40.93 20.36
CA ASN A 878 24.01 -39.80 19.73
C ASN A 878 22.51 -39.86 19.94
N CYS A 879 21.87 -38.73 20.25
CA CYS A 879 20.43 -38.70 20.51
C CYS A 879 19.81 -37.41 19.99
N VAL A 880 18.83 -37.53 19.10
CA VAL A 880 18.09 -36.40 18.55
C VAL A 880 16.76 -36.24 19.29
N TYR A 881 16.50 -35.05 19.77
CA TYR A 881 15.17 -34.68 20.27
C TYR A 881 14.47 -33.83 19.21
N SER A 882 13.57 -34.44 18.44
CA SER A 882 12.72 -33.75 17.48
C SER A 882 11.32 -33.57 18.08
N PRO A 883 10.94 -32.36 18.58
CA PRO A 883 9.66 -32.16 19.29
C PRO A 883 8.44 -32.61 18.51
N SER A 884 8.43 -32.45 17.21
CA SER A 884 7.32 -32.90 16.36
C SER A 884 7.17 -34.44 16.34
N ARG A 885 8.29 -35.18 16.39
CA ARG A 885 8.30 -36.64 16.44
C ARG A 885 8.02 -37.18 17.84
N LEU A 886 8.44 -36.46 18.90
CA LEU A 886 8.25 -36.86 20.29
C LEU A 886 6.78 -37.10 20.70
N PHE A 887 5.82 -36.57 19.95
CA PHE A 887 4.40 -36.90 20.16
C PHE A 887 4.05 -38.32 19.77
N LYS A 888 4.79 -38.91 18.82
CA LYS A 888 4.57 -40.28 18.31
C LYS A 888 5.50 -41.28 18.96
N GLU A 889 6.80 -40.97 19.01
CA GLU A 889 7.86 -41.89 19.35
C GLU A 889 8.81 -41.31 20.41
N PRO A 890 9.46 -42.09 21.27
CA PRO A 890 10.53 -41.65 22.13
C PRO A 890 11.78 -41.22 21.29
N PRO A 891 12.68 -40.40 21.84
CA PRO A 891 13.93 -40.11 21.16
C PRO A 891 14.80 -41.36 21.04
N LEU A 892 15.36 -41.56 19.86
CA LEU A 892 16.25 -42.70 19.60
C LEU A 892 17.67 -42.37 20.12
N THR A 893 18.26 -43.27 20.85
CA THR A 893 19.65 -43.22 21.29
C THR A 893 20.47 -44.24 20.53
N MET A 894 21.49 -43.80 19.76
CA MET A 894 22.30 -44.59 18.89
C MET A 894 23.74 -44.64 19.40
N PRO A 895 24.41 -45.82 19.45
CA PRO A 895 25.86 -45.83 19.68
C PRO A 895 26.56 -45.20 18.46
N ARG A 896 27.73 -44.60 18.74
CA ARG A 896 28.62 -44.17 17.67
C ARG A 896 28.95 -45.34 16.75
N ASN A 897 28.71 -45.16 15.44
CA ASN A 897 28.99 -46.20 14.42
C ASN A 897 30.38 -45.94 13.78
N GLU A 898 31.30 -46.87 14.00
CA GLU A 898 32.67 -46.74 13.50
C GLU A 898 32.82 -46.86 12.00
N VAL A 899 31.95 -47.64 11.33
CA VAL A 899 31.94 -47.76 9.86
C VAL A 899 31.58 -46.45 9.23
N PHE A 900 30.51 -45.82 9.76
CA PHE A 900 30.05 -44.47 9.35
C PHE A 900 31.14 -43.42 9.61
N PHE A 901 31.71 -43.44 10.81
CA PHE A 901 32.76 -42.47 11.22
C PHE A 901 33.94 -42.52 10.28
N ASN A 902 34.43 -43.68 9.90
CA ASN A 902 35.56 -43.82 8.99
C ASN A 902 35.19 -43.40 7.55
N ALA A 903 34.03 -43.81 7.06
CA ALA A 903 33.58 -43.42 5.71
C ALA A 903 33.41 -41.90 5.57
N VAL A 904 32.82 -41.21 6.57
CA VAL A 904 32.70 -39.75 6.58
C VAL A 904 34.06 -39.06 6.68
N SER A 905 35.01 -39.64 7.47
CA SER A 905 36.38 -39.16 7.56
C SER A 905 37.09 -39.11 6.21
N ASP A 906 36.97 -40.19 5.42
CA ASP A 906 37.59 -40.30 4.09
C ASP A 906 37.00 -39.28 3.13
N HIS A 907 35.69 -39.08 3.11
CA HIS A 907 35.02 -38.08 2.29
C HIS A 907 35.33 -36.64 2.74
N LEU A 908 35.42 -36.39 4.05
CA LEU A 908 35.79 -35.07 4.59
C LEU A 908 37.20 -34.67 4.17
N GLU A 909 38.16 -35.63 4.20
CA GLU A 909 39.52 -35.39 3.73
C GLU A 909 39.54 -34.96 2.26
N GLN A 910 38.84 -35.70 1.39
CA GLN A 910 38.69 -35.35 -0.04
C GLN A 910 38.03 -33.96 -0.22
N THR A 911 37.00 -33.65 0.55
CA THR A 911 36.33 -32.34 0.49
C THR A 911 37.25 -31.18 0.92
N LEU A 912 38.08 -31.37 1.94
CA LEU A 912 39.07 -30.38 2.35
C LEU A 912 40.16 -30.19 1.27
N GLU A 913 40.61 -31.25 0.61
CA GLU A 913 41.52 -31.16 -0.52
C GLU A 913 40.91 -30.36 -1.68
N GLU A 914 39.62 -30.59 -2.00
CA GLU A 914 38.87 -29.82 -2.98
C GLU A 914 38.73 -28.34 -2.58
N MET A 915 38.44 -28.06 -1.30
CA MET A 915 38.33 -26.69 -0.78
C MET A 915 39.64 -25.92 -0.92
N TYR A 916 40.79 -26.58 -0.81
CA TYR A 916 42.13 -25.98 -0.94
C TYR A 916 42.64 -25.92 -2.36
N SER A 917 42.04 -26.63 -3.30
CA SER A 917 42.47 -26.67 -4.69
C SER A 917 42.10 -25.37 -5.41
N LEU A 918 43.06 -24.72 -6.05
CA LEU A 918 42.82 -23.54 -6.91
C LEU A 918 42.13 -23.90 -8.24
N GLU A 919 42.21 -25.17 -8.65
CA GLU A 919 41.63 -25.65 -9.90
C GLU A 919 40.10 -25.84 -9.80
N VAL A 920 39.54 -25.99 -8.58
CA VAL A 920 38.12 -26.22 -8.34
C VAL A 920 37.47 -24.88 -7.96
N PRO A 921 36.63 -24.26 -8.81
CA PRO A 921 35.99 -23.00 -8.51
C PRO A 921 34.88 -23.16 -7.48
N PHE A 922 34.42 -22.05 -6.87
CA PHE A 922 33.20 -22.05 -6.08
C PHE A 922 32.00 -22.08 -7.01
N ARG A 923 31.47 -23.28 -7.25
CA ARG A 923 30.31 -23.49 -8.12
C ARG A 923 29.01 -23.06 -7.44
N ARG A 924 28.03 -22.69 -8.26
CA ARG A 924 26.68 -22.53 -7.81
C ARG A 924 25.93 -23.84 -7.88
N THR A 925 25.06 -24.07 -6.90
CA THR A 925 24.16 -25.23 -6.93
C THR A 925 23.22 -25.15 -8.14
N SER A 926 22.86 -26.27 -8.71
CA SER A 926 21.79 -26.40 -9.72
C SER A 926 20.40 -26.48 -9.08
N ASP A 927 20.30 -26.75 -7.78
CA ASP A 927 19.02 -26.84 -7.06
C ASP A 927 18.50 -25.45 -6.70
N GLU A 928 17.46 -24.99 -7.42
CA GLU A 928 16.80 -23.72 -7.19
C GLU A 928 16.18 -23.60 -5.78
N LYS A 929 15.82 -24.72 -5.13
CA LYS A 929 15.28 -24.73 -3.77
C LYS A 929 16.29 -24.27 -2.72
N VAL A 930 17.57 -24.57 -2.92
CA VAL A 930 18.66 -24.09 -2.06
C VAL A 930 18.78 -22.56 -2.16
N CYS A 931 18.40 -21.99 -3.32
CA CYS A 931 18.43 -20.55 -3.56
C CYS A 931 17.20 -19.81 -3.02
N GLU A 932 16.07 -20.47 -2.77
CA GLU A 932 14.79 -19.86 -2.35
C GLU A 932 14.96 -19.02 -1.08
N TYR A 933 15.73 -19.52 -0.10
CA TYR A 933 16.01 -18.88 1.18
C TYR A 933 17.48 -18.48 1.33
N CYS A 934 18.18 -18.21 0.21
CA CYS A 934 19.58 -17.84 0.24
C CYS A 934 19.74 -16.32 0.25
N ASP A 935 20.46 -15.79 1.23
CA ASP A 935 20.75 -14.34 1.37
C ASP A 935 21.47 -13.76 0.14
N PHE A 936 22.18 -14.60 -0.60
CA PHE A 936 23.01 -14.20 -1.75
C PHE A 936 22.34 -14.43 -3.11
N LYS A 937 21.04 -14.79 -3.17
CA LYS A 937 20.35 -15.08 -4.43
C LYS A 937 20.40 -13.92 -5.44
N MET A 938 20.31 -12.69 -4.95
CA MET A 938 20.38 -11.49 -5.79
C MET A 938 21.77 -11.34 -6.45
N ILE A 939 22.85 -11.61 -5.69
CA ILE A 939 24.23 -11.59 -6.24
C ILE A 939 24.41 -12.70 -7.26
N CYS A 940 23.75 -13.83 -7.07
CA CYS A 940 23.77 -14.96 -7.99
C CYS A 940 22.90 -14.77 -9.24
N GLY A 941 22.07 -13.71 -9.30
CA GLY A 941 21.13 -13.49 -10.39
C GLY A 941 19.98 -14.50 -10.45
N ARG A 942 19.52 -15.00 -9.29
CA ARG A 942 18.45 -16.02 -9.14
C ARG A 942 17.30 -15.53 -8.31
#